data_0e22e52a34b07d4103f9ef22910664bc
#
_entry.id   0e22e52a34b07d4103f9ef22910664bc
#
_cell.length_a   1.000
_cell.length_b   1.000
_cell.length_c   1.000
_cell.angle_alpha   90.00
_cell.angle_beta   90.00
_cell.angle_gamma   90.00
#
_symmetry.space_group_name_H-M   'P 1'
#
loop_
_entity.id
_entity.type
_entity.pdbx_description
1 polymer ?
#
loop_
_entity_poly.entity_id
_entity_poly.type
_entity_poly.pdbx_seq_one_letter_code
_entity_poly.pdbx_strand_id
1 'polypeptide(L)'
;MDDHSRLAHAVHQPALVRTHRALSRLNSVLTVMNTGAHPDDEINGMLSALRFAYGMRVVVACSTRGEGGQNALGPERGGVLGVLRTAEMEEAARRMDADVAWLGHGPDDPVHDFGFSKNGDDTLRRWGEERIVERLVRAYRRYRPDIVIPTFLDVPGQHGHHRAMTRAAETALALAADPSAFPEHSASGLLPWQVSKYYLPAWSGAGYAYDDEVPPPPATLNLQAAGPDEVTGLAYKQLGEWSRAAHSSQGMGMWRDRPADRWKLHLKVRAGGEAGPENDIRDHLPATLGDIAAMTGLTGSTAAALRDAQAQIEAAIAAFPNRSRIVEALDGAACRIEEARKDLGEEALRQVGHRLDRKLREIDAALFEASVNTARAVFTGSAHPGARVALQVHLDARELSDVTTAPRLPAGVDATAARDEPGHVQYEIAIAESAPHTGNYPESFDPLGGNGEAGLRITGRVGTRRIAVDLDPEEPLKIGPRHSLSLDPAVALIKTGEPASGIRVRAVGAEPMDWQASVGWTVHQEGSDWLAVPPHDVGAGIVTLVPIVNGRPASSMRTIAYPHIRPTSIIAPAELKVLSLDVALPAGARIGYVGGGSDNVGTHLRRLGLDVTDLGEAELTAGSLSAFTTIVVGIFAFGLRRDLRDATVRLHRFVEDGGHLVTLYHRPTDAWDPATTPPRRLVIGSPSLRWRVTDPAAPVTILDPEHPLLTAPNRIDARDWQGWDKERGLYFAAEYDAVYEELLAVSDPGENPLKGSLISARIGRGRHTHVSLVLHHQLDKLVPGAFRLLANLVQPA
;
A
#
# COMPACT_ATOMS: atom_id res chain seq x y z
N MET A 1 20.75 -4.80 1.48
CA MET A 1 20.22 -6.15 1.10
C MET A 1 21.27 -7.19 1.47
N ASP A 2 20.87 -8.29 2.11
CA ASP A 2 21.78 -9.40 2.42
C ASP A 2 21.99 -10.33 1.22
N ASP A 3 22.91 -11.30 1.35
CA ASP A 3 23.25 -12.20 0.23
C ASP A 3 22.12 -13.17 -0.12
N HIS A 4 21.32 -13.62 0.84
CA HIS A 4 20.14 -14.45 0.57
C HIS A 4 19.08 -13.70 -0.23
N SER A 5 18.83 -12.45 0.11
CA SER A 5 17.92 -11.59 -0.65
C SER A 5 18.41 -11.33 -2.06
N ARG A 6 19.73 -11.15 -2.27
CA ARG A 6 20.33 -11.00 -3.61
C ARG A 6 20.18 -12.26 -4.44
N LEU A 7 20.43 -13.43 -3.85
CA LEU A 7 20.27 -14.72 -4.51
C LEU A 7 18.80 -14.95 -4.91
N ALA A 8 17.86 -14.69 -4.02
CA ALA A 8 16.43 -14.80 -4.31
C ALA A 8 16.02 -13.87 -5.45
N HIS A 9 16.48 -12.61 -5.43
CA HIS A 9 16.20 -11.66 -6.51
C HIS A 9 16.77 -12.11 -7.86
N ALA A 10 18.02 -12.62 -7.89
CA ALA A 10 18.66 -13.12 -9.10
C ALA A 10 17.94 -14.35 -9.69
N VAL A 11 17.37 -15.20 -8.84
CA VAL A 11 16.57 -16.36 -9.27
C VAL A 11 15.21 -15.93 -9.84
N HIS A 12 14.55 -14.94 -9.23
CA HIS A 12 13.26 -14.44 -9.70
C HIS A 12 13.32 -13.63 -10.99
N GLN A 13 14.43 -12.95 -11.23
CA GLN A 13 14.64 -12.15 -12.44
C GLN A 13 16.02 -12.41 -13.06
N PRO A 14 16.26 -13.59 -13.64
CA PRO A 14 17.51 -13.90 -14.31
C PRO A 14 17.74 -12.98 -15.52
N ALA A 15 19.00 -12.81 -15.93
CA ALA A 15 19.37 -11.89 -17.00
C ALA A 15 18.61 -12.11 -18.32
N LEU A 16 18.28 -13.37 -18.66
CA LEU A 16 17.45 -13.67 -19.83
C LEU A 16 16.06 -13.07 -19.72
N VAL A 17 15.40 -13.18 -18.54
CA VAL A 17 14.07 -12.61 -18.32
C VAL A 17 14.14 -11.09 -18.42
N ARG A 18 15.13 -10.44 -17.75
CA ARG A 18 15.28 -8.98 -17.81
C ARG A 18 15.51 -8.48 -19.22
N THR A 19 16.41 -9.12 -19.99
CA THR A 19 16.67 -8.77 -21.39
C THR A 19 15.41 -8.92 -22.24
N HIS A 20 14.67 -10.03 -22.12
CA HIS A 20 13.42 -10.22 -22.84
C HIS A 20 12.36 -9.16 -22.48
N ARG A 21 12.24 -8.84 -21.18
CA ARG A 21 11.31 -7.78 -20.71
C ARG A 21 11.69 -6.41 -21.26
N ALA A 22 12.98 -6.08 -21.30
CA ALA A 22 13.46 -4.83 -21.89
C ALA A 22 13.14 -4.74 -23.39
N LEU A 23 13.34 -5.85 -24.13
CA LEU A 23 12.99 -5.93 -25.55
C LEU A 23 11.48 -5.84 -25.80
N SER A 24 10.67 -6.52 -24.98
CA SER A 24 9.22 -6.50 -25.16
C SER A 24 8.59 -5.11 -25.01
N ARG A 25 9.19 -4.17 -24.25
CA ARG A 25 8.76 -2.75 -24.18
C ARG A 25 8.83 -2.06 -25.53
N LEU A 26 9.69 -2.50 -26.41
CA LEU A 26 9.92 -1.86 -27.69
C LEU A 26 8.82 -2.15 -28.72
N ASN A 27 7.97 -3.16 -28.47
CA ASN A 27 6.91 -3.59 -29.37
C ASN A 27 5.79 -2.53 -29.57
N SER A 28 5.61 -1.62 -28.62
CA SER A 28 4.52 -0.65 -28.71
C SER A 28 4.95 0.74 -28.27
N VAL A 29 4.34 1.77 -28.81
CA VAL A 29 4.48 3.18 -28.39
C VAL A 29 3.28 3.66 -27.57
N LEU A 30 2.31 2.79 -27.30
CA LEU A 30 1.10 3.11 -26.57
C LEU A 30 1.34 3.09 -25.06
N THR A 31 0.59 3.97 -24.38
CA THR A 31 0.52 4.01 -22.92
C THR A 31 -0.92 3.70 -22.48
N VAL A 32 -1.07 2.75 -21.58
CA VAL A 32 -2.32 2.46 -20.88
C VAL A 32 -2.22 2.87 -19.44
N MET A 33 -3.24 3.56 -18.92
CA MET A 33 -3.34 3.91 -17.51
C MET A 33 -4.51 3.18 -16.86
N ASN A 34 -4.23 2.45 -15.79
CA ASN A 34 -5.24 1.88 -14.91
C ASN A 34 -5.43 2.82 -13.72
N THR A 35 -6.68 3.13 -13.38
CA THR A 35 -6.99 4.02 -12.26
C THR A 35 -7.64 3.25 -11.12
N GLY A 36 -7.03 3.27 -9.95
CA GLY A 36 -7.47 2.59 -8.73
C GLY A 36 -7.46 3.54 -7.52
N ALA A 37 -8.14 3.15 -6.46
CA ALA A 37 -8.23 3.95 -5.25
C ALA A 37 -7.16 3.57 -4.22
N HIS A 38 -6.79 2.30 -4.12
CA HIS A 38 -5.87 1.77 -3.14
C HIS A 38 -4.75 0.96 -3.80
N PRO A 39 -3.59 0.83 -3.14
CA PRO A 39 -2.63 -0.20 -3.49
C PRO A 39 -3.28 -1.59 -3.33
N ASP A 40 -3.32 -2.41 -4.38
CA ASP A 40 -3.97 -3.71 -4.55
C ASP A 40 -5.23 -3.73 -5.45
N ASP A 41 -5.68 -2.56 -5.88
CA ASP A 41 -6.82 -2.44 -6.81
C ASP A 41 -6.45 -2.79 -8.27
N GLU A 42 -5.17 -2.90 -8.62
CA GLU A 42 -4.72 -3.06 -10.00
C GLU A 42 -5.27 -4.35 -10.63
N ILE A 43 -5.65 -4.28 -11.90
CA ILE A 43 -6.08 -5.46 -12.67
C ILE A 43 -4.81 -6.19 -13.17
N ASN A 44 -3.94 -6.61 -12.23
CA ASN A 44 -2.56 -7.06 -12.50
C ASN A 44 -2.43 -8.08 -13.63
N GLY A 45 -3.36 -9.04 -13.77
CA GLY A 45 -3.31 -10.02 -14.86
C GLY A 45 -3.50 -9.38 -16.24
N MET A 46 -4.46 -8.45 -16.37
CA MET A 46 -4.69 -7.71 -17.61
C MET A 46 -3.51 -6.79 -17.92
N LEU A 47 -3.05 -6.07 -16.92
CA LEU A 47 -1.91 -5.14 -17.05
C LEU A 47 -0.64 -5.88 -17.42
N SER A 48 -0.39 -7.07 -16.85
CA SER A 48 0.72 -7.94 -17.25
C SER A 48 0.61 -8.37 -18.72
N ALA A 49 -0.58 -8.70 -19.22
CA ALA A 49 -0.79 -9.01 -20.63
C ALA A 49 -0.52 -7.77 -21.51
N LEU A 50 -1.09 -6.61 -21.18
CA LEU A 50 -0.87 -5.37 -21.93
C LEU A 50 0.62 -4.97 -21.94
N ARG A 51 1.33 -5.19 -20.82
CA ARG A 51 2.76 -4.90 -20.73
C ARG A 51 3.62 -5.93 -21.48
N PHE A 52 3.44 -7.21 -21.23
CA PHE A 52 4.38 -8.24 -21.68
C PHE A 52 4.03 -8.85 -23.03
N ALA A 53 2.72 -9.03 -23.36
CA ALA A 53 2.31 -9.51 -24.66
C ALA A 53 2.18 -8.39 -25.70
N TYR A 54 1.59 -7.24 -25.29
CA TYR A 54 1.36 -6.12 -26.21
C TYR A 54 2.49 -5.09 -26.24
N GLY A 55 3.42 -5.14 -25.30
CA GLY A 55 4.55 -4.21 -25.20
C GLY A 55 4.18 -2.78 -24.78
N MET A 56 2.95 -2.56 -24.30
CA MET A 56 2.47 -1.24 -23.92
C MET A 56 3.16 -0.77 -22.62
N ARG A 57 3.39 0.54 -22.50
CA ARG A 57 3.68 1.14 -21.21
C ARG A 57 2.44 1.09 -20.34
N VAL A 58 2.58 0.55 -19.14
CA VAL A 58 1.52 0.51 -18.13
C VAL A 58 1.80 1.56 -17.06
N VAL A 59 0.79 2.37 -16.73
CA VAL A 59 0.82 3.31 -15.62
C VAL A 59 -0.33 2.99 -14.68
N VAL A 60 -0.07 2.86 -13.39
CA VAL A 60 -1.10 2.72 -12.37
C VAL A 60 -1.24 4.07 -11.64
N ALA A 61 -2.40 4.72 -11.78
CA ALA A 61 -2.74 5.92 -11.03
C ALA A 61 -3.55 5.53 -9.79
N CYS A 62 -2.98 5.73 -8.61
CA CYS A 62 -3.57 5.34 -7.33
C CYS A 62 -3.91 6.57 -6.48
N SER A 63 -5.17 6.70 -6.02
CA SER A 63 -5.60 7.90 -5.31
C SER A 63 -5.10 7.99 -3.87
N THR A 64 -4.93 6.88 -3.16
CA THR A 64 -4.52 6.87 -1.74
C THR A 64 -3.29 5.99 -1.51
N ARG A 65 -2.76 6.02 -0.30
CA ARG A 65 -1.68 5.13 0.13
C ARG A 65 -2.21 3.87 0.85
N GLY A 66 -3.54 3.74 0.94
CA GLY A 66 -4.20 2.62 1.63
C GLY A 66 -4.01 2.63 3.14
N GLU A 67 -3.76 3.80 3.73
CA GLU A 67 -3.51 4.02 5.15
C GLU A 67 -4.72 3.70 6.03
N GLY A 68 -5.93 3.73 5.46
CA GLY A 68 -7.18 3.33 6.12
C GLY A 68 -7.47 1.84 6.05
N GLY A 69 -6.64 1.05 5.37
CA GLY A 69 -6.85 -0.38 5.18
C GLY A 69 -6.68 -1.25 6.42
N GLN A 70 -6.87 -2.55 6.21
CA GLN A 70 -6.51 -3.61 7.16
C GLN A 70 -5.04 -4.02 6.95
N ASN A 71 -4.46 -4.74 7.92
CA ASN A 71 -3.13 -5.30 7.78
C ASN A 71 -3.11 -6.72 8.38
N ALA A 72 -2.87 -7.71 7.53
CA ALA A 72 -2.77 -9.11 7.92
C ALA A 72 -1.36 -9.52 8.36
N LEU A 73 -0.34 -8.66 8.15
CA LEU A 73 1.06 -8.96 8.49
C LEU A 73 1.46 -8.51 9.89
N GLY A 74 0.92 -7.37 10.31
CA GLY A 74 1.38 -6.72 11.52
C GLY A 74 0.40 -5.68 12.08
N PRO A 75 0.79 -4.98 13.15
CA PRO A 75 -0.05 -4.01 13.82
C PRO A 75 0.02 -2.62 13.19
N GLU A 76 0.74 -2.42 12.08
CA GLU A 76 0.84 -1.13 11.41
C GLU A 76 -0.52 -0.60 11.00
N ARG A 77 -0.80 0.67 11.31
CA ARG A 77 -2.03 1.40 11.00
C ARG A 77 -1.72 2.84 10.59
N GLY A 78 -2.67 3.48 9.93
CA GLY A 78 -2.56 4.88 9.53
C GLY A 78 -1.34 5.13 8.66
N GLY A 79 -0.59 6.20 8.90
CA GLY A 79 0.56 6.57 8.09
C GLY A 79 1.63 5.49 7.99
N VAL A 80 1.86 4.69 9.04
CA VAL A 80 2.82 3.57 9.01
C VAL A 80 2.36 2.49 8.03
N LEU A 81 1.07 2.17 8.00
CA LEU A 81 0.49 1.25 7.02
C LEU A 81 0.56 1.85 5.60
N GLY A 82 0.33 3.15 5.45
CA GLY A 82 0.47 3.85 4.17
C GLY A 82 1.89 3.73 3.59
N VAL A 83 2.93 3.83 4.43
CA VAL A 83 4.32 3.62 4.01
C VAL A 83 4.57 2.17 3.60
N LEU A 84 4.07 1.20 4.38
CA LEU A 84 4.16 -0.22 4.03
C LEU A 84 3.48 -0.50 2.69
N ARG A 85 2.23 -0.09 2.51
CA ARG A 85 1.46 -0.32 1.28
C ARG A 85 2.01 0.43 0.07
N THR A 86 2.67 1.58 0.28
CA THR A 86 3.43 2.27 -0.77
C THR A 86 4.59 1.39 -1.27
N ALA A 87 5.37 0.79 -0.36
CA ALA A 87 6.45 -0.12 -0.73
C ALA A 87 5.94 -1.42 -1.39
N GLU A 88 4.79 -1.93 -0.95
CA GLU A 88 4.12 -3.08 -1.57
C GLU A 88 3.68 -2.76 -3.01
N MET A 89 3.10 -1.58 -3.24
CA MET A 89 2.69 -1.11 -4.58
C MET A 89 3.88 -0.94 -5.52
N GLU A 90 4.99 -0.36 -5.04
CA GLU A 90 6.20 -0.23 -5.83
C GLU A 90 6.80 -1.60 -6.20
N GLU A 91 6.73 -2.57 -5.29
CA GLU A 91 7.18 -3.93 -5.58
C GLU A 91 6.23 -4.65 -6.56
N ALA A 92 4.92 -4.48 -6.42
CA ALA A 92 3.94 -5.00 -7.37
C ALA A 92 4.16 -4.41 -8.78
N ALA A 93 4.35 -3.09 -8.85
CA ALA A 93 4.65 -2.37 -10.08
C ALA A 93 5.98 -2.82 -10.70
N ARG A 94 7.01 -3.04 -9.89
CA ARG A 94 8.31 -3.58 -10.36
C ARG A 94 8.14 -4.97 -10.99
N ARG A 95 7.33 -5.84 -10.40
CA ARG A 95 7.03 -7.18 -10.94
C ARG A 95 6.23 -7.13 -12.24
N MET A 96 5.35 -6.16 -12.39
CA MET A 96 4.60 -5.91 -13.63
C MET A 96 5.34 -5.06 -14.64
N ASP A 97 6.48 -4.47 -14.26
CA ASP A 97 7.18 -3.50 -15.10
C ASP A 97 6.29 -2.28 -15.46
N ALA A 98 5.62 -1.74 -14.45
CA ALA A 98 4.66 -0.64 -14.57
C ALA A 98 5.13 0.61 -13.82
N ASP A 99 4.72 1.80 -14.31
CA ASP A 99 4.85 3.07 -13.59
C ASP A 99 3.77 3.18 -12.51
N VAL A 100 4.04 3.94 -11.43
CA VAL A 100 3.02 4.36 -10.46
C VAL A 100 2.93 5.88 -10.42
N ALA A 101 1.72 6.39 -10.60
CA ALA A 101 1.36 7.79 -10.41
C ALA A 101 0.54 7.93 -9.13
N TRP A 102 1.16 8.44 -8.08
CA TRP A 102 0.47 8.69 -6.83
C TRP A 102 -0.33 10.00 -6.90
N LEU A 103 -1.61 9.94 -6.53
CA LEU A 103 -2.50 11.10 -6.49
C LEU A 103 -2.69 11.62 -5.06
N GLY A 104 -2.48 10.77 -4.03
CA GLY A 104 -2.49 11.13 -2.62
C GLY A 104 -1.09 11.08 -2.02
N HIS A 105 -0.85 11.92 -1.00
CA HIS A 105 0.49 12.14 -0.44
C HIS A 105 0.63 11.69 1.03
N GLY A 106 -0.29 10.84 1.50
CA GLY A 106 -0.26 10.28 2.86
C GLY A 106 -1.47 10.72 3.71
N PRO A 107 -1.49 10.37 5.00
CA PRO A 107 -2.68 10.51 5.85
C PRO A 107 -3.08 11.96 6.15
N ASP A 108 -2.15 12.92 5.99
CA ASP A 108 -2.40 14.35 6.20
C ASP A 108 -2.87 15.05 4.92
N ASP A 109 -2.87 14.35 3.79
CA ASP A 109 -3.42 14.86 2.53
C ASP A 109 -4.96 14.72 2.53
N PRO A 110 -5.72 15.71 2.03
CA PRO A 110 -7.16 15.55 1.85
C PRO A 110 -7.54 14.31 1.03
N VAL A 111 -6.74 13.95 0.00
CA VAL A 111 -6.93 12.71 -0.77
C VAL A 111 -6.16 11.58 -0.08
N HIS A 112 -6.81 10.95 0.90
CA HIS A 112 -6.25 9.83 1.67
C HIS A 112 -7.31 8.73 1.87
N ASP A 113 -6.87 7.56 2.29
CA ASP A 113 -7.75 6.48 2.68
C ASP A 113 -8.23 6.68 4.14
N PHE A 114 -9.44 7.17 4.29
CA PHE A 114 -10.07 7.38 5.60
C PHE A 114 -10.82 6.15 6.13
N GLY A 115 -10.62 5.00 5.54
CA GLY A 115 -11.34 3.77 5.84
C GLY A 115 -12.43 3.46 4.83
N PHE A 116 -13.26 2.46 5.13
CA PHE A 116 -14.27 2.03 4.17
C PHE A 116 -15.39 3.06 4.01
N SER A 117 -15.79 3.33 2.77
CA SER A 117 -16.93 4.18 2.42
C SER A 117 -17.91 3.40 1.54
N LYS A 118 -19.21 3.58 1.76
CA LYS A 118 -20.29 3.04 0.90
C LYS A 118 -20.75 4.06 -0.16
N ASN A 119 -20.26 5.31 -0.07
CA ASN A 119 -20.79 6.43 -0.86
C ASN A 119 -19.70 7.19 -1.61
N GLY A 120 -19.79 7.19 -2.95
CA GLY A 120 -18.85 7.91 -3.81
C GLY A 120 -18.93 9.43 -3.67
N ASP A 121 -20.14 9.99 -3.46
CA ASP A 121 -20.34 11.45 -3.30
C ASP A 121 -19.74 11.94 -1.97
N ASP A 122 -19.86 11.15 -0.89
CA ASP A 122 -19.19 11.43 0.37
C ASP A 122 -17.67 11.44 0.22
N THR A 123 -17.14 10.45 -0.49
CA THR A 123 -15.71 10.37 -0.77
C THR A 123 -15.22 11.58 -1.57
N LEU A 124 -15.89 11.95 -2.66
CA LEU A 124 -15.54 13.14 -3.46
C LEU A 124 -15.59 14.43 -2.63
N ARG A 125 -16.56 14.56 -1.74
CA ARG A 125 -16.66 15.71 -0.85
C ARG A 125 -15.48 15.78 0.12
N ARG A 126 -15.08 14.66 0.73
CA ARG A 126 -13.92 14.59 1.67
C ARG A 126 -12.59 14.84 0.96
N TRP A 127 -12.38 14.24 -0.21
CA TRP A 127 -11.17 14.45 -1.01
C TRP A 127 -11.10 15.83 -1.65
N GLY A 128 -12.26 16.47 -1.87
CA GLY A 128 -12.42 17.64 -2.73
C GLY A 128 -12.46 17.22 -4.19
N GLU A 129 -13.65 17.23 -4.80
CA GLU A 129 -13.86 16.74 -6.17
C GLU A 129 -12.92 17.41 -7.18
N GLU A 130 -12.82 18.75 -7.16
CA GLU A 130 -11.90 19.48 -8.05
C GLU A 130 -10.43 19.05 -7.85
N ARG A 131 -10.02 18.76 -6.61
CA ARG A 131 -8.65 18.34 -6.29
C ARG A 131 -8.30 17.00 -6.90
N ILE A 132 -9.14 15.97 -6.70
CA ILE A 132 -8.85 14.65 -7.27
C ILE A 132 -8.92 14.67 -8.80
N VAL A 133 -9.83 15.44 -9.38
CA VAL A 133 -9.92 15.64 -10.84
C VAL A 133 -8.67 16.36 -11.35
N GLU A 134 -8.23 17.46 -10.70
CA GLU A 134 -6.98 18.18 -11.07
C GLU A 134 -5.78 17.23 -11.08
N ARG A 135 -5.62 16.38 -10.03
CA ARG A 135 -4.51 15.43 -9.94
C ARG A 135 -4.54 14.39 -11.06
N LEU A 136 -5.72 13.93 -11.44
CA LEU A 136 -5.89 13.04 -12.60
C LEU A 136 -5.57 13.75 -13.92
N VAL A 137 -6.02 15.00 -14.10
CA VAL A 137 -5.66 15.80 -15.26
C VAL A 137 -4.14 15.98 -15.35
N ARG A 138 -3.48 16.25 -14.24
CA ARG A 138 -2.02 16.33 -14.15
C ARG A 138 -1.37 15.00 -14.54
N ALA A 139 -1.88 13.89 -14.04
CA ALA A 139 -1.39 12.56 -14.40
C ALA A 139 -1.59 12.26 -15.89
N TYR A 140 -2.75 12.58 -16.46
CA TYR A 140 -3.00 12.40 -17.90
C TYR A 140 -2.06 13.25 -18.75
N ARG A 141 -1.83 14.49 -18.40
CA ARG A 141 -0.90 15.39 -19.11
C ARG A 141 0.56 14.96 -18.96
N ARG A 142 0.94 14.42 -17.79
CA ARG A 142 2.31 13.93 -17.52
C ARG A 142 2.62 12.61 -18.22
N TYR A 143 1.74 11.63 -18.08
CA TYR A 143 1.99 10.25 -18.58
C TYR A 143 1.45 10.03 -19.99
N ARG A 144 0.55 10.90 -20.48
CA ARG A 144 -0.03 10.89 -21.81
C ARG A 144 -0.60 9.53 -22.22
N PRO A 145 -1.53 8.95 -21.44
CA PRO A 145 -2.13 7.67 -21.76
C PRO A 145 -2.98 7.76 -23.03
N ASP A 146 -2.84 6.76 -23.90
CA ASP A 146 -3.73 6.56 -25.05
C ASP A 146 -5.04 5.94 -24.61
N ILE A 147 -4.95 5.08 -23.61
CA ILE A 147 -6.05 4.28 -23.10
C ILE A 147 -6.11 4.48 -21.57
N VAL A 148 -7.32 4.70 -21.05
CA VAL A 148 -7.58 4.72 -19.60
C VAL A 148 -8.62 3.67 -19.26
N ILE A 149 -8.37 2.89 -18.20
CA ILE A 149 -9.24 1.80 -17.73
C ILE A 149 -9.32 1.89 -16.20
N PRO A 150 -10.46 2.26 -15.60
CA PRO A 150 -10.65 2.16 -14.17
C PRO A 150 -10.76 0.69 -13.74
N THR A 151 -10.39 0.41 -12.50
CA THR A 151 -10.48 -0.94 -11.96
C THR A 151 -11.91 -1.36 -11.68
N PHE A 152 -12.73 -0.45 -11.18
CA PHE A 152 -14.11 -0.69 -10.75
C PHE A 152 -15.11 0.22 -11.46
N LEU A 153 -16.38 -0.11 -11.33
CA LEU A 153 -17.50 0.69 -11.83
C LEU A 153 -17.98 1.68 -10.75
N ASP A 154 -18.51 2.83 -11.17
CA ASP A 154 -19.29 3.72 -10.28
C ASP A 154 -20.73 3.21 -10.19
N VAL A 155 -20.96 2.19 -9.37
CA VAL A 155 -22.29 1.59 -9.15
C VAL A 155 -22.59 1.46 -7.65
N PRO A 156 -23.87 1.53 -7.23
CA PRO A 156 -24.26 1.19 -5.86
C PRO A 156 -23.79 -0.22 -5.49
N GLY A 157 -23.45 -0.42 -4.23
CA GLY A 157 -22.88 -1.68 -3.73
C GLY A 157 -21.36 -1.81 -3.90
N GLN A 158 -20.71 -0.82 -4.55
CA GLN A 158 -19.26 -0.73 -4.65
C GLN A 158 -18.68 0.21 -3.57
N HIS A 159 -17.40 0.05 -3.23
CA HIS A 159 -16.69 0.94 -2.32
C HIS A 159 -16.72 2.39 -2.78
N GLY A 160 -17.00 3.34 -1.86
CA GLY A 160 -17.11 4.76 -2.18
C GLY A 160 -15.85 5.36 -2.80
N HIS A 161 -14.65 4.94 -2.36
CA HIS A 161 -13.37 5.38 -2.96
C HIS A 161 -13.24 4.91 -4.41
N HIS A 162 -13.62 3.66 -4.73
CA HIS A 162 -13.61 3.13 -6.09
C HIS A 162 -14.57 3.92 -7.00
N ARG A 163 -15.78 4.18 -6.51
CA ARG A 163 -16.80 4.97 -7.21
C ARG A 163 -16.32 6.38 -7.50
N ALA A 164 -15.77 7.04 -6.49
CA ALA A 164 -15.21 8.39 -6.59
C ALA A 164 -14.07 8.46 -7.61
N MET A 165 -13.15 7.48 -7.56
CA MET A 165 -12.02 7.41 -8.49
C MET A 165 -12.44 7.19 -9.93
N THR A 166 -13.41 6.30 -10.19
CA THR A 166 -13.94 6.03 -11.53
C THR A 166 -14.62 7.26 -12.12
N ARG A 167 -15.43 7.98 -11.32
CA ARG A 167 -16.09 9.21 -11.73
C ARG A 167 -15.09 10.33 -12.02
N ALA A 168 -14.12 10.54 -11.14
CA ALA A 168 -13.08 11.54 -11.33
C ALA A 168 -12.22 11.24 -12.56
N ALA A 169 -11.89 9.96 -12.81
CA ALA A 169 -11.14 9.54 -14.00
C ALA A 169 -11.88 9.85 -15.31
N GLU A 170 -13.18 9.65 -15.35
CA GLU A 170 -14.01 10.01 -16.50
C GLU A 170 -14.11 11.52 -16.71
N THR A 171 -14.35 12.28 -15.63
CA THR A 171 -14.41 13.75 -15.67
C THR A 171 -13.09 14.35 -16.16
N ALA A 172 -11.96 13.79 -15.76
CA ALA A 172 -10.64 14.25 -16.14
C ALA A 172 -10.33 14.13 -17.65
N LEU A 173 -11.04 13.28 -18.41
CA LEU A 173 -10.79 13.06 -19.85
C LEU A 173 -10.92 14.35 -20.67
N ALA A 174 -12.04 15.06 -20.52
CA ALA A 174 -12.31 16.30 -21.24
C ALA A 174 -11.39 17.43 -20.76
N LEU A 175 -11.19 17.54 -19.44
CA LEU A 175 -10.38 18.61 -18.85
C LEU A 175 -8.89 18.46 -19.17
N ALA A 176 -8.39 17.25 -19.33
CA ALA A 176 -7.00 17.03 -19.72
C ALA A 176 -6.71 17.54 -21.13
N ALA A 177 -7.68 17.44 -22.04
CA ALA A 177 -7.59 17.92 -23.41
C ALA A 177 -7.83 19.43 -23.55
N ASP A 178 -8.52 20.05 -22.61
CA ASP A 178 -8.85 21.48 -22.63
C ASP A 178 -7.66 22.34 -22.18
N PRO A 179 -7.07 23.17 -23.06
CA PRO A 179 -5.95 24.04 -22.69
C PRO A 179 -6.33 25.14 -21.69
N SER A 180 -7.62 25.45 -21.52
CA SER A 180 -8.11 26.45 -20.57
C SER A 180 -8.29 25.89 -19.16
N ALA A 181 -8.40 24.55 -19.02
CA ALA A 181 -8.49 23.88 -17.74
C ALA A 181 -7.09 23.80 -17.09
N PHE A 182 -6.98 24.25 -15.85
CA PHE A 182 -5.73 24.22 -15.06
C PHE A 182 -4.53 24.84 -15.82
N PRO A 183 -4.57 26.15 -16.12
CA PRO A 183 -3.55 26.81 -16.94
C PRO A 183 -2.14 26.76 -16.31
N GLU A 184 -2.02 26.60 -14.98
CA GLU A 184 -0.78 26.40 -14.27
C GLU A 184 -0.04 25.12 -14.69
N HIS A 185 -0.74 24.11 -15.18
CA HIS A 185 -0.12 22.92 -15.75
C HIS A 185 0.70 23.25 -16.99
N SER A 186 0.14 24.07 -17.90
CA SER A 186 0.87 24.52 -19.09
C SER A 186 2.08 25.37 -18.73
N ALA A 187 1.95 26.23 -17.73
CA ALA A 187 3.07 27.03 -17.21
C ALA A 187 4.20 26.17 -16.63
N SER A 188 3.88 24.98 -16.11
CA SER A 188 4.85 23.97 -15.63
C SER A 188 5.30 22.97 -16.71
N GLY A 189 4.95 23.19 -17.99
CA GLY A 189 5.35 22.34 -19.13
C GLY A 189 4.46 21.11 -19.36
N LEU A 190 3.36 20.96 -18.63
CA LEU A 190 2.39 19.88 -18.83
C LEU A 190 1.35 20.32 -19.88
N LEU A 191 1.59 19.96 -21.13
CA LEU A 191 0.72 20.31 -22.25
C LEU A 191 -0.61 19.53 -22.20
N PRO A 192 -1.71 20.07 -22.75
CA PRO A 192 -2.97 19.38 -22.90
C PRO A 192 -2.80 18.02 -23.57
N TRP A 193 -3.58 17.05 -23.13
CA TRP A 193 -3.51 15.69 -23.65
C TRP A 193 -4.89 15.07 -23.86
N GLN A 194 -5.16 14.61 -25.08
CA GLN A 194 -6.39 13.90 -25.41
C GLN A 194 -6.19 12.40 -25.21
N VAL A 195 -6.83 11.83 -24.21
CA VAL A 195 -6.96 10.37 -24.05
C VAL A 195 -7.79 9.84 -25.22
N SER A 196 -7.27 8.87 -25.95
CA SER A 196 -7.92 8.37 -27.17
C SER A 196 -9.08 7.42 -26.86
N LYS A 197 -8.95 6.59 -25.82
CA LYS A 197 -9.97 5.61 -25.45
C LYS A 197 -10.16 5.53 -23.95
N TYR A 198 -11.42 5.44 -23.53
CA TYR A 198 -11.79 5.14 -22.16
C TYR A 198 -12.68 3.92 -22.12
N TYR A 199 -12.18 2.86 -21.49
CA TYR A 199 -12.92 1.64 -21.29
C TYR A 199 -13.41 1.52 -19.86
N LEU A 200 -14.56 0.89 -19.68
CA LEU A 200 -15.02 0.38 -18.39
C LEU A 200 -14.80 -1.13 -18.30
N PRO A 201 -14.59 -1.71 -17.12
CA PRO A 201 -14.66 -3.15 -16.95
C PRO A 201 -16.06 -3.64 -17.30
N ALA A 202 -16.17 -4.69 -18.15
CA ALA A 202 -17.44 -5.35 -18.49
C ALA A 202 -17.60 -6.65 -17.66
N TRP A 203 -17.27 -6.55 -16.37
CA TRP A 203 -17.49 -7.56 -15.33
C TRP A 203 -17.93 -6.88 -14.04
N SER A 204 -18.65 -7.62 -13.20
CA SER A 204 -19.01 -7.15 -11.86
C SER A 204 -17.80 -7.18 -10.93
N GLY A 205 -17.67 -6.16 -10.10
CA GLY A 205 -16.74 -6.14 -8.96
C GLY A 205 -17.30 -6.84 -7.72
N ALA A 206 -18.52 -7.36 -7.76
CA ALA A 206 -19.13 -8.07 -6.64
C ALA A 206 -18.33 -9.31 -6.24
N GLY A 207 -18.33 -9.61 -4.95
CA GLY A 207 -17.62 -10.72 -4.36
C GLY A 207 -17.87 -10.78 -2.85
N TYR A 208 -16.90 -11.28 -2.09
CA TYR A 208 -17.04 -11.33 -0.64
C TYR A 208 -16.95 -9.93 0.04
N ALA A 209 -16.44 -8.91 -0.66
CA ALA A 209 -16.30 -7.56 -0.12
C ALA A 209 -17.41 -6.61 -0.60
N TYR A 210 -17.80 -6.71 -1.87
CA TYR A 210 -18.70 -5.77 -2.55
C TYR A 210 -19.92 -6.49 -3.13
N ASP A 211 -20.97 -5.73 -3.43
CA ASP A 211 -22.25 -6.22 -3.95
C ASP A 211 -22.78 -5.25 -5.01
N ASP A 212 -22.18 -5.32 -6.21
CA ASP A 212 -22.59 -4.45 -7.32
C ASP A 212 -24.08 -4.65 -7.63
N GLU A 213 -24.91 -3.63 -7.38
CA GLU A 213 -26.37 -3.69 -7.54
C GLU A 213 -26.83 -3.54 -8.99
N VAL A 214 -25.90 -3.13 -9.86
CA VAL A 214 -26.18 -2.90 -11.29
C VAL A 214 -25.28 -3.82 -12.10
N PRO A 215 -25.82 -4.52 -13.12
CA PRO A 215 -25.03 -5.38 -13.98
C PRO A 215 -23.97 -4.57 -14.74
N PRO A 216 -22.82 -5.16 -15.06
CA PRO A 216 -21.77 -4.47 -15.83
C PRO A 216 -22.27 -4.14 -17.24
N PRO A 217 -21.69 -3.12 -17.91
CA PRO A 217 -22.03 -2.77 -19.28
C PRO A 217 -21.70 -3.93 -20.25
N PRO A 218 -22.36 -4.01 -21.41
CA PRO A 218 -22.08 -5.05 -22.39
C PRO A 218 -20.66 -4.92 -22.95
N ALA A 219 -19.96 -6.04 -23.11
CA ALA A 219 -18.61 -6.03 -23.65
C ALA A 219 -18.61 -5.58 -25.12
N THR A 220 -17.74 -4.62 -25.44
CA THR A 220 -17.45 -4.19 -26.82
C THR A 220 -16.10 -4.73 -27.31
N LEU A 221 -15.26 -5.19 -26.38
CA LEU A 221 -13.96 -5.80 -26.65
C LEU A 221 -13.76 -7.02 -25.74
N ASN A 222 -13.29 -8.12 -26.32
CA ASN A 222 -12.78 -9.26 -25.57
C ASN A 222 -11.24 -9.28 -25.71
N LEU A 223 -10.56 -8.65 -24.80
CA LEU A 223 -9.10 -8.67 -24.74
C LEU A 223 -8.64 -10.08 -24.38
N GLN A 224 -7.79 -10.67 -25.21
CA GLN A 224 -7.25 -12.01 -25.01
C GLN A 224 -5.79 -12.07 -25.43
N ALA A 225 -4.92 -12.57 -24.55
CA ALA A 225 -3.55 -12.86 -24.91
C ALA A 225 -3.46 -14.10 -25.81
N ALA A 226 -2.57 -14.07 -26.80
CA ALA A 226 -2.44 -15.14 -27.82
C ALA A 226 -1.86 -16.46 -27.26
N GLY A 227 -1.23 -16.43 -26.08
CA GLY A 227 -0.59 -17.58 -25.45
C GLY A 227 -0.03 -17.17 -24.09
N PRO A 228 0.69 -18.08 -23.39
CA PRO A 228 1.39 -17.74 -22.17
C PRO A 228 2.58 -16.81 -22.45
N ASP A 229 3.12 -16.25 -21.38
CA ASP A 229 4.35 -15.47 -21.45
C ASP A 229 5.51 -16.30 -21.98
N GLU A 230 6.16 -15.82 -23.02
CA GLU A 230 7.17 -16.59 -23.79
C GLU A 230 8.41 -16.96 -22.97
N VAL A 231 8.78 -16.12 -22.00
CA VAL A 231 10.04 -16.32 -21.26
C VAL A 231 9.86 -17.10 -19.97
N THR A 232 8.64 -17.09 -19.38
CA THR A 232 8.33 -17.81 -18.13
C THR A 232 7.41 -19.01 -18.33
N GLY A 233 6.67 -19.07 -19.43
CA GLY A 233 5.64 -20.08 -19.69
C GLY A 233 4.38 -19.92 -18.84
N LEU A 234 4.28 -18.87 -18.04
CA LEU A 234 3.13 -18.60 -17.18
C LEU A 234 2.01 -17.89 -17.95
N ALA A 235 0.77 -18.17 -17.57
CA ALA A 235 -0.35 -17.32 -17.97
C ALA A 235 -0.21 -15.91 -17.37
N TYR A 236 -0.69 -14.88 -18.09
CA TYR A 236 -0.59 -13.49 -17.60
C TYR A 236 -1.35 -13.26 -16.30
N LYS A 237 -2.45 -13.98 -16.08
CA LYS A 237 -3.12 -13.98 -14.77
C LYS A 237 -2.25 -14.54 -13.64
N GLN A 238 -1.38 -15.53 -13.93
CA GLN A 238 -0.43 -16.05 -12.95
C GLN A 238 0.70 -15.03 -12.66
N LEU A 239 1.19 -14.34 -13.70
CA LEU A 239 2.12 -13.22 -13.54
C LEU A 239 1.48 -12.08 -12.74
N GLY A 240 0.21 -11.78 -12.99
CA GLY A 240 -0.56 -10.82 -12.21
C GLY A 240 -0.70 -11.23 -10.74
N GLU A 241 -0.94 -12.51 -10.45
CA GLU A 241 -0.98 -12.99 -9.06
C GLU A 241 0.40 -12.95 -8.39
N TRP A 242 1.50 -13.17 -9.12
CA TRP A 242 2.84 -12.94 -8.61
C TRP A 242 3.09 -11.47 -8.27
N SER A 243 2.61 -10.54 -9.09
CA SER A 243 2.63 -9.11 -8.77
C SER A 243 1.78 -8.81 -7.54
N ARG A 244 0.52 -9.26 -7.51
CA ARG A 244 -0.40 -9.07 -6.38
C ARG A 244 0.11 -9.62 -5.07
N ALA A 245 0.93 -10.66 -5.08
CA ALA A 245 1.54 -11.22 -3.87
C ALA A 245 2.47 -10.23 -3.14
N ALA A 246 2.85 -9.12 -3.78
CA ALA A 246 3.53 -8.03 -3.09
C ALA A 246 2.60 -7.30 -2.10
N HIS A 247 1.28 -7.28 -2.32
CA HIS A 247 0.30 -6.72 -1.40
C HIS A 247 -0.02 -7.68 -0.24
N SER A 248 1.02 -8.15 0.42
CA SER A 248 0.91 -9.17 1.47
C SER A 248 0.18 -8.65 2.70
N SER A 249 0.23 -7.35 2.99
CA SER A 249 -0.56 -6.72 4.07
C SER A 249 -2.07 -6.91 3.85
N GLN A 250 -2.51 -7.06 2.59
CA GLN A 250 -3.89 -7.31 2.21
C GLN A 250 -4.20 -8.80 1.99
N GLY A 251 -3.20 -9.67 2.17
CA GLY A 251 -3.35 -11.12 1.97
C GLY A 251 -3.57 -11.51 0.51
N MET A 252 -3.03 -10.72 -0.43
CA MET A 252 -3.19 -10.95 -1.86
C MET A 252 -2.18 -11.98 -2.40
N GLY A 253 -2.45 -12.43 -3.64
CA GLY A 253 -1.64 -13.42 -4.36
C GLY A 253 -2.14 -14.84 -4.16
N MET A 254 -2.79 -15.39 -5.18
CA MET A 254 -3.29 -16.76 -5.16
C MET A 254 -2.83 -17.50 -6.40
N TRP A 255 -2.35 -18.73 -6.22
CA TRP A 255 -2.08 -19.58 -7.36
C TRP A 255 -3.38 -20.02 -8.05
N ARG A 256 -3.46 -19.87 -9.37
CA ARG A 256 -4.58 -20.28 -10.19
C ARG A 256 -4.08 -21.30 -11.21
N ASP A 257 -4.67 -22.49 -11.20
CA ASP A 257 -4.38 -23.49 -12.20
C ASP A 257 -5.09 -23.14 -13.53
N ARG A 258 -4.32 -23.11 -14.63
CA ARG A 258 -4.80 -22.90 -16.00
C ARG A 258 -5.82 -21.75 -16.15
N PRO A 259 -5.54 -20.53 -15.68
CA PRO A 259 -6.46 -19.42 -15.83
C PRO A 259 -6.57 -19.02 -17.31
N ALA A 260 -7.77 -18.65 -17.74
CA ALA A 260 -7.95 -18.09 -19.08
C ALA A 260 -7.54 -16.60 -19.07
N ASP A 261 -6.57 -16.22 -19.90
CA ASP A 261 -6.12 -14.84 -20.09
C ASP A 261 -7.07 -14.07 -20.99
N ARG A 262 -8.24 -13.76 -20.44
CA ARG A 262 -9.32 -13.07 -21.11
C ARG A 262 -9.97 -12.06 -20.20
N TRP A 263 -10.21 -10.83 -20.73
CA TRP A 263 -10.88 -9.72 -20.04
C TRP A 263 -11.88 -9.06 -20.98
N LYS A 264 -13.09 -8.84 -20.49
CA LYS A 264 -14.15 -8.16 -21.23
C LYS A 264 -14.11 -6.67 -20.90
N LEU A 265 -14.10 -5.80 -21.91
CA LEU A 265 -14.07 -4.37 -21.74
C LEU A 265 -15.23 -3.72 -22.51
N HIS A 266 -15.72 -2.60 -21.99
CA HIS A 266 -16.73 -1.77 -22.64
C HIS A 266 -16.10 -0.43 -23.04
N LEU A 267 -15.98 -0.17 -24.34
CA LEU A 267 -15.52 1.12 -24.85
C LEU A 267 -16.62 2.15 -24.62
N LYS A 268 -16.41 3.04 -23.66
CA LYS A 268 -17.36 4.11 -23.31
C LYS A 268 -17.09 5.40 -24.09
N VAL A 269 -15.80 5.75 -24.29
CA VAL A 269 -15.40 6.94 -25.02
C VAL A 269 -14.30 6.62 -26.03
N ARG A 270 -14.45 7.11 -27.26
CA ARG A 270 -13.41 7.15 -28.28
C ARG A 270 -13.30 8.57 -28.82
N ALA A 271 -12.14 9.19 -28.65
CA ALA A 271 -11.89 10.52 -29.16
C ALA A 271 -11.93 10.53 -30.70
N GLY A 272 -12.63 11.51 -31.29
CA GLY A 272 -12.73 11.67 -32.74
C GLY A 272 -13.60 10.62 -33.46
N GLY A 273 -14.41 9.83 -32.74
CA GLY A 273 -15.29 8.85 -33.34
C GLY A 273 -16.35 8.29 -32.40
N GLU A 274 -17.21 7.44 -32.90
CA GLU A 274 -18.21 6.74 -32.08
C GLU A 274 -17.59 5.56 -31.33
N ALA A 275 -18.02 5.34 -30.11
CA ALA A 275 -17.69 4.13 -29.35
C ALA A 275 -18.51 2.95 -29.90
N GLY A 276 -17.85 1.82 -30.12
CA GLY A 276 -18.49 0.62 -30.66
C GLY A 276 -17.64 -0.64 -30.44
N PRO A 277 -18.05 -1.78 -31.01
CA PRO A 277 -17.28 -3.01 -30.96
C PRO A 277 -15.91 -2.85 -31.62
N GLU A 278 -14.89 -3.42 -30.99
CA GLU A 278 -13.51 -3.48 -31.50
C GLU A 278 -13.00 -4.93 -31.48
N ASN A 279 -12.06 -5.22 -32.38
CA ASN A 279 -11.41 -6.52 -32.45
C ASN A 279 -10.12 -6.57 -31.63
N ASP A 280 -9.44 -5.43 -31.53
CA ASP A 280 -8.17 -5.28 -30.80
C ASP A 280 -8.17 -3.96 -30.02
N ILE A 281 -7.57 -3.95 -28.86
CA ILE A 281 -7.45 -2.74 -28.04
C ILE A 281 -6.65 -1.63 -28.74
N ARG A 282 -5.81 -2.01 -29.72
CA ARG A 282 -4.97 -1.10 -30.53
C ARG A 282 -5.72 -0.50 -31.72
N ASP A 283 -6.93 -0.95 -32.05
CA ASP A 283 -7.70 -0.46 -33.19
C ASP A 283 -7.77 1.08 -33.14
N HIS A 284 -7.48 1.74 -34.28
CA HIS A 284 -7.45 3.20 -34.43
C HIS A 284 -6.37 3.96 -33.62
N LEU A 285 -5.36 3.25 -33.10
CA LEU A 285 -4.23 3.85 -32.37
C LEU A 285 -2.91 3.60 -33.10
N PRO A 286 -1.92 4.50 -33.00
CA PRO A 286 -0.59 4.26 -33.54
C PRO A 286 0.17 3.33 -32.61
N ALA A 287 0.07 2.02 -32.81
CA ALA A 287 0.64 1.02 -31.92
C ALA A 287 2.16 0.95 -31.99
N THR A 288 2.74 1.26 -33.18
CA THR A 288 4.18 1.15 -33.48
C THR A 288 4.74 2.46 -34.01
N LEU A 289 6.07 2.56 -34.12
CA LEU A 289 6.72 3.72 -34.80
C LEU A 289 6.29 3.87 -36.26
N GLY A 290 6.04 2.74 -36.94
CA GLY A 290 5.54 2.76 -38.31
C GLY A 290 4.13 3.35 -38.41
N ASP A 291 3.27 3.06 -37.44
CA ASP A 291 1.90 3.56 -37.38
C ASP A 291 1.85 5.05 -37.09
N ILE A 292 2.79 5.59 -36.30
CA ILE A 292 2.91 7.03 -36.06
C ILE A 292 3.06 7.77 -37.41
N ALA A 293 3.96 7.28 -38.27
CA ALA A 293 4.19 7.89 -39.56
C ALA A 293 2.92 7.92 -40.44
N ALA A 294 2.14 6.81 -40.42
CA ALA A 294 0.91 6.69 -41.20
C ALA A 294 -0.21 7.58 -40.66
N MET A 295 -0.44 7.58 -39.34
CA MET A 295 -1.58 8.28 -38.71
C MET A 295 -1.37 9.79 -38.53
N THR A 296 -0.13 10.24 -38.43
CA THR A 296 0.18 11.69 -38.30
C THR A 296 0.45 12.36 -39.65
N GLY A 297 0.30 11.66 -40.75
CA GLY A 297 0.52 12.18 -42.08
C GLY A 297 1.98 12.57 -42.40
N LEU A 298 2.94 12.01 -41.64
CA LEU A 298 4.34 12.21 -41.92
C LEU A 298 4.73 11.52 -43.24
N THR A 299 5.55 12.18 -44.03
CA THR A 299 5.97 11.68 -45.34
C THR A 299 7.50 11.83 -45.52
N GLY A 300 8.03 11.33 -46.64
CA GLY A 300 9.43 11.47 -46.96
C GLY A 300 10.41 10.73 -46.07
N SER A 301 11.56 11.32 -45.78
CA SER A 301 12.65 10.73 -45.00
C SER A 301 12.26 10.41 -43.57
N THR A 302 11.48 11.28 -42.91
CA THR A 302 11.03 11.08 -41.54
C THR A 302 10.17 9.84 -41.38
N ALA A 303 9.19 9.64 -42.29
CA ALA A 303 8.35 8.47 -42.27
C ALA A 303 9.14 7.17 -42.62
N ALA A 304 10.11 7.27 -43.52
CA ALA A 304 11.00 6.14 -43.82
C ALA A 304 11.86 5.77 -42.60
N ALA A 305 12.46 6.75 -41.95
CA ALA A 305 13.28 6.54 -40.76
C ALA A 305 12.51 5.86 -39.61
N LEU A 306 11.23 6.24 -39.35
CA LEU A 306 10.39 5.60 -38.34
C LEU A 306 10.06 4.15 -38.71
N ARG A 307 9.76 3.85 -39.99
CA ARG A 307 9.54 2.45 -40.43
C ARG A 307 10.82 1.61 -40.33
N ASP A 308 11.97 2.18 -40.70
CA ASP A 308 13.28 1.50 -40.57
C ASP A 308 13.62 1.24 -39.12
N ALA A 309 13.35 2.21 -38.22
CA ALA A 309 13.51 2.04 -36.78
C ALA A 309 12.63 0.88 -36.26
N GLN A 310 11.39 0.80 -36.71
CA GLN A 310 10.48 -0.29 -36.33
C GLN A 310 11.00 -1.66 -36.79
N ALA A 311 11.47 -1.76 -38.03
CA ALA A 311 12.06 -3.00 -38.56
C ALA A 311 13.33 -3.44 -37.78
N GLN A 312 14.18 -2.47 -37.36
CA GLN A 312 15.35 -2.78 -36.52
C GLN A 312 14.94 -3.23 -35.11
N ILE A 313 13.91 -2.66 -34.51
CA ILE A 313 13.35 -3.12 -33.21
C ILE A 313 12.85 -4.58 -33.35
N GLU A 314 12.10 -4.89 -34.40
CA GLU A 314 11.61 -6.25 -34.66
C GLU A 314 12.77 -7.22 -34.87
N ALA A 315 13.83 -6.80 -35.56
CA ALA A 315 15.05 -7.59 -35.71
C ALA A 315 15.74 -7.83 -34.37
N ALA A 316 15.79 -6.84 -33.48
CA ALA A 316 16.39 -6.98 -32.16
C ALA A 316 15.62 -7.99 -31.30
N ILE A 317 14.27 -7.93 -31.34
CA ILE A 317 13.40 -8.87 -30.61
C ILE A 317 13.58 -10.28 -31.14
N ALA A 318 13.58 -10.46 -32.47
CA ALA A 318 13.78 -11.76 -33.12
C ALA A 318 15.22 -12.33 -32.89
N ALA A 319 16.16 -11.46 -32.58
CA ALA A 319 17.55 -11.88 -32.30
C ALA A 319 17.72 -12.47 -30.88
N PHE A 320 16.76 -12.32 -29.98
CA PHE A 320 16.83 -12.87 -28.62
C PHE A 320 17.10 -14.40 -28.65
N PRO A 321 18.06 -14.92 -27.85
CA PRO A 321 18.87 -14.24 -26.81
C PRO A 321 20.29 -13.81 -27.30
N ASN A 322 20.51 -13.60 -28.57
CA ASN A 322 21.82 -13.24 -29.13
C ASN A 322 22.14 -11.75 -28.86
N ARG A 323 22.94 -11.49 -27.84
CA ARG A 323 23.27 -10.13 -27.37
C ARG A 323 23.88 -9.24 -28.44
N SER A 324 24.85 -9.72 -29.18
CA SER A 324 25.56 -8.92 -30.20
C SER A 324 24.61 -8.48 -31.32
N ARG A 325 23.73 -9.35 -31.78
CA ARG A 325 22.71 -9.00 -32.77
C ARG A 325 21.65 -8.04 -32.21
N ILE A 326 21.26 -8.20 -30.92
CA ILE A 326 20.39 -7.27 -30.24
C ILE A 326 21.02 -5.87 -30.22
N VAL A 327 22.26 -5.77 -29.80
CA VAL A 327 22.99 -4.50 -29.74
C VAL A 327 23.08 -3.84 -31.11
N GLU A 328 23.47 -4.57 -32.16
CA GLU A 328 23.58 -4.06 -33.53
C GLU A 328 22.23 -3.49 -34.03
N ALA A 329 21.13 -4.23 -33.82
CA ALA A 329 19.83 -3.82 -34.28
C ALA A 329 19.29 -2.62 -33.48
N LEU A 330 19.49 -2.59 -32.15
CA LEU A 330 19.02 -1.47 -31.31
C LEU A 330 19.84 -0.20 -31.55
N ASP A 331 21.15 -0.28 -31.80
CA ASP A 331 21.96 0.84 -32.18
C ASP A 331 21.44 1.48 -33.50
N GLY A 332 21.14 0.63 -34.49
CA GLY A 332 20.48 1.06 -35.71
C GLY A 332 19.10 1.71 -35.50
N ALA A 333 18.25 1.10 -34.71
CA ALA A 333 16.93 1.65 -34.40
C ALA A 333 17.01 3.03 -33.75
N ALA A 334 17.90 3.20 -32.78
CA ALA A 334 18.09 4.48 -32.11
C ALA A 334 18.57 5.58 -33.07
N CYS A 335 19.52 5.28 -33.95
CA CYS A 335 19.99 6.22 -34.98
C CYS A 335 18.82 6.70 -35.87
N ARG A 336 17.94 5.79 -36.30
CA ARG A 336 16.78 6.13 -37.14
C ARG A 336 15.73 6.99 -36.37
N ILE A 337 15.49 6.69 -35.09
CA ILE A 337 14.59 7.52 -34.27
C ILE A 337 15.16 8.94 -34.10
N GLU A 338 16.46 9.07 -33.82
CA GLU A 338 17.13 10.36 -33.68
C GLU A 338 17.11 11.17 -35.00
N GLU A 339 17.32 10.51 -36.14
CA GLU A 339 17.20 11.10 -37.46
C GLU A 339 15.76 11.63 -37.70
N ALA A 340 14.75 10.78 -37.49
CA ALA A 340 13.35 11.18 -37.60
C ALA A 340 13.03 12.38 -36.69
N ARG A 341 13.49 12.33 -35.42
CA ARG A 341 13.24 13.37 -34.43
C ARG A 341 13.81 14.74 -34.81
N LYS A 342 15.01 14.76 -35.45
CA LYS A 342 15.63 16.02 -35.94
C LYS A 342 14.85 16.68 -37.05
N ASP A 343 14.23 15.85 -37.89
CA ASP A 343 13.48 16.31 -39.06
C ASP A 343 12.01 16.71 -38.76
N LEU A 344 11.53 16.43 -37.53
CA LEU A 344 10.18 16.80 -37.10
C LEU A 344 10.06 18.31 -36.84
N GLY A 345 9.03 18.91 -37.40
CA GLY A 345 8.63 20.26 -37.05
C GLY A 345 8.03 20.35 -35.64
N GLU A 346 7.95 21.58 -35.12
CA GLU A 346 7.55 21.87 -33.74
C GLU A 346 6.18 21.26 -33.35
N GLU A 347 5.20 21.32 -34.26
CA GLU A 347 3.87 20.77 -34.03
C GLU A 347 3.89 19.23 -33.94
N ALA A 348 4.60 18.57 -34.86
CA ALA A 348 4.77 17.12 -34.84
C ALA A 348 5.55 16.68 -33.61
N LEU A 349 6.57 17.41 -33.16
CA LEU A 349 7.27 17.16 -31.90
C LEU A 349 6.34 17.25 -30.68
N ARG A 350 5.42 18.23 -30.64
CA ARG A 350 4.42 18.28 -29.56
C ARG A 350 3.54 17.05 -29.54
N GLN A 351 3.13 16.54 -30.72
CA GLN A 351 2.23 15.39 -30.85
C GLN A 351 2.90 14.06 -30.54
N VAL A 352 4.12 13.80 -31.10
CA VAL A 352 4.74 12.46 -31.05
C VAL A 352 6.11 12.43 -30.38
N GLY A 353 6.74 13.55 -30.10
CA GLY A 353 8.11 13.61 -29.57
C GLY A 353 8.27 12.84 -28.26
N HIS A 354 7.30 12.89 -27.37
CA HIS A 354 7.32 12.14 -26.11
C HIS A 354 7.39 10.62 -26.30
N ARG A 355 6.80 10.08 -27.39
CA ARG A 355 6.87 8.66 -27.74
C ARG A 355 8.26 8.28 -28.20
N LEU A 356 8.89 9.14 -29.00
CA LEU A 356 10.25 8.94 -29.49
C LEU A 356 11.26 9.03 -28.35
N ASP A 357 11.13 10.05 -27.48
CA ASP A 357 11.98 10.20 -26.30
C ASP A 357 11.85 9.02 -25.34
N ARG A 358 10.62 8.53 -25.10
CA ARG A 358 10.42 7.32 -24.29
C ARG A 358 11.04 6.09 -24.95
N LYS A 359 10.87 5.93 -26.27
CA LYS A 359 11.43 4.79 -27.01
C LYS A 359 12.97 4.79 -26.98
N LEU A 360 13.60 5.94 -27.11
CA LEU A 360 15.06 6.06 -26.95
C LEU A 360 15.52 5.67 -25.55
N ARG A 361 14.80 6.08 -24.50
CA ARG A 361 15.10 5.70 -23.12
C ARG A 361 14.95 4.19 -22.91
N GLU A 362 13.93 3.58 -23.50
CA GLU A 362 13.69 2.13 -23.45
C GLU A 362 14.77 1.35 -24.22
N ILE A 363 15.24 1.87 -25.36
CA ILE A 363 16.39 1.31 -26.10
C ILE A 363 17.66 1.39 -25.26
N ASP A 364 17.93 2.53 -24.60
CA ASP A 364 19.11 2.67 -23.74
C ASP A 364 19.08 1.64 -22.60
N ALA A 365 17.92 1.41 -21.97
CA ALA A 365 17.73 0.40 -20.95
C ALA A 365 17.95 -1.03 -21.49
N ALA A 366 17.44 -1.33 -22.69
CA ALA A 366 17.62 -2.64 -23.33
C ALA A 366 19.09 -2.89 -23.74
N LEU A 367 19.78 -1.88 -24.26
CA LEU A 367 21.22 -1.93 -24.55
C LEU A 367 22.03 -2.14 -23.29
N PHE A 368 21.68 -1.47 -22.20
CA PHE A 368 22.32 -1.66 -20.90
C PHE A 368 22.16 -3.10 -20.39
N GLU A 369 20.93 -3.65 -20.40
CA GLU A 369 20.66 -5.03 -20.01
C GLU A 369 21.38 -6.07 -20.89
N ALA A 370 21.54 -5.78 -22.18
CA ALA A 370 22.29 -6.64 -23.11
C ALA A 370 23.81 -6.58 -22.88
N SER A 371 24.35 -5.48 -22.36
CA SER A 371 25.78 -5.18 -22.29
C SER A 371 26.39 -5.32 -20.90
N VAL A 372 25.57 -5.47 -19.86
CA VAL A 372 25.99 -5.50 -18.46
C VAL A 372 25.56 -6.83 -17.80
N ASN A 373 26.47 -7.44 -17.05
CA ASN A 373 26.17 -8.63 -16.27
C ASN A 373 25.54 -8.26 -14.92
N THR A 374 26.16 -7.29 -14.25
CA THR A 374 25.73 -6.83 -12.92
C THR A 374 25.95 -5.34 -12.78
N ALA A 375 24.96 -4.64 -12.27
CA ALA A 375 25.06 -3.25 -11.84
C ALA A 375 24.37 -3.10 -10.48
N ARG A 376 25.08 -2.53 -9.50
CA ARG A 376 24.58 -2.35 -8.14
C ARG A 376 25.07 -1.03 -7.57
N ALA A 377 24.19 -0.35 -6.84
CA ALA A 377 24.50 0.84 -6.07
C ALA A 377 24.05 0.61 -4.60
N VAL A 378 24.95 0.81 -3.65
CA VAL A 378 24.68 0.51 -2.24
C VAL A 378 25.14 1.67 -1.38
N PHE A 379 24.23 2.29 -0.64
CA PHE A 379 24.56 3.24 0.41
C PHE A 379 24.97 2.49 1.68
N THR A 380 26.04 2.97 2.35
CA THR A 380 26.50 2.41 3.61
C THR A 380 26.77 3.55 4.60
N GLY A 381 26.37 3.34 5.86
CA GLY A 381 26.44 4.33 6.91
C GLY A 381 25.06 4.88 7.30
N SER A 382 25.02 5.63 8.42
CA SER A 382 23.80 6.26 8.92
C SER A 382 23.65 7.65 8.32
N ALA A 383 22.61 7.84 7.50
CA ALA A 383 22.36 9.11 6.82
C ALA A 383 21.52 10.05 7.71
N HIS A 384 22.11 11.17 8.08
CA HIS A 384 21.46 12.26 8.82
C HIS A 384 22.14 13.61 8.49
N PRO A 385 21.53 14.76 8.77
CA PRO A 385 22.16 16.06 8.60
C PRO A 385 23.54 16.13 9.26
N GLY A 386 24.55 16.55 8.51
CA GLY A 386 25.96 16.62 8.90
C GLY A 386 26.72 15.30 8.84
N ALA A 387 26.10 14.19 8.38
CA ALA A 387 26.78 12.90 8.23
C ALA A 387 27.59 12.82 6.94
N ARG A 388 28.53 11.86 6.95
CA ARG A 388 29.18 11.34 5.75
C ARG A 388 28.83 9.87 5.61
N VAL A 389 28.36 9.47 4.43
CA VAL A 389 28.04 8.08 4.09
C VAL A 389 28.76 7.71 2.80
N ALA A 390 28.89 6.44 2.50
CA ALA A 390 29.48 6.01 1.25
C ALA A 390 28.43 5.46 0.28
N LEU A 391 28.59 5.76 -1.00
CA LEU A 391 27.90 5.08 -2.09
C LEU A 391 28.89 4.16 -2.81
N GLN A 392 28.66 2.87 -2.73
CA GLN A 392 29.45 1.85 -3.43
C GLN A 392 28.74 1.46 -4.73
N VAL A 393 29.45 1.50 -5.82
CA VAL A 393 28.96 1.12 -7.16
C VAL A 393 29.75 -0.10 -7.63
N HIS A 394 29.04 -1.16 -7.97
CA HIS A 394 29.61 -2.36 -8.58
C HIS A 394 29.04 -2.50 -9.99
N LEU A 395 29.87 -2.53 -11.00
CA LEU A 395 29.49 -2.63 -12.39
C LEU A 395 30.39 -3.65 -13.13
N ASP A 396 29.83 -4.79 -13.50
CA ASP A 396 30.44 -5.76 -14.38
C ASP A 396 29.87 -5.57 -15.79
N ALA A 397 30.56 -4.83 -16.61
CA ALA A 397 30.17 -4.48 -17.97
C ALA A 397 31.00 -5.26 -19.00
N ARG A 398 30.34 -5.99 -19.89
CA ARG A 398 31.01 -6.74 -20.99
C ARG A 398 31.26 -5.90 -22.22
N GLU A 399 30.25 -5.18 -22.67
CA GLU A 399 30.22 -4.46 -23.95
C GLU A 399 29.93 -2.97 -23.78
N LEU A 400 30.11 -2.44 -22.57
CA LEU A 400 29.94 -1.02 -22.24
C LEU A 400 31.34 -0.40 -22.05
N SER A 401 31.68 0.55 -22.91
CA SER A 401 32.94 1.31 -22.86
C SER A 401 32.70 2.76 -22.47
N ASP A 402 33.76 3.52 -22.20
CA ASP A 402 33.68 4.94 -21.79
C ASP A 402 32.69 5.19 -20.65
N VAL A 403 32.69 4.29 -19.67
CA VAL A 403 31.73 4.30 -18.55
C VAL A 403 32.03 5.48 -17.64
N THR A 404 30.98 6.21 -17.33
CA THR A 404 30.99 7.21 -16.24
C THR A 404 29.78 7.02 -15.34
N THR A 405 29.97 7.27 -14.06
CA THR A 405 28.91 7.21 -13.04
C THR A 405 28.77 8.58 -12.39
N ALA A 406 27.55 9.01 -12.13
CA ALA A 406 27.24 10.27 -11.48
C ALA A 406 26.12 10.06 -10.47
N PRO A 407 26.38 10.26 -9.16
CA PRO A 407 25.30 10.25 -8.17
C PRO A 407 24.26 11.33 -8.45
N ARG A 408 22.97 10.96 -8.41
CA ARG A 408 21.83 11.87 -8.38
C ARG A 408 21.42 12.00 -6.92
N LEU A 409 21.48 13.19 -6.38
CA LEU A 409 21.31 13.44 -4.95
C LEU A 409 20.32 14.58 -4.70
N PRO A 410 19.61 14.58 -3.55
CA PRO A 410 18.74 15.68 -3.18
C PRO A 410 19.52 16.94 -2.82
N ALA A 411 18.79 18.04 -2.66
CA ALA A 411 19.38 19.33 -2.27
C ALA A 411 20.11 19.21 -0.89
N GLY A 412 21.28 19.80 -0.81
CA GLY A 412 22.11 19.77 0.41
C GLY A 412 22.86 18.45 0.60
N VAL A 413 22.98 17.61 -0.43
CA VAL A 413 23.79 16.39 -0.40
C VAL A 413 24.76 16.43 -1.58
N ASP A 414 26.05 16.28 -1.29
CA ASP A 414 27.14 16.35 -2.28
C ASP A 414 27.91 15.03 -2.32
N ALA A 415 28.43 14.70 -3.51
CA ALA A 415 29.27 13.51 -3.73
C ALA A 415 30.68 13.91 -4.15
N THR A 416 31.66 13.21 -3.62
CA THR A 416 33.06 13.28 -4.05
C THR A 416 33.55 11.87 -4.34
N ALA A 417 34.15 11.65 -5.51
CA ALA A 417 34.75 10.36 -5.82
C ALA A 417 35.93 10.08 -4.86
N ALA A 418 35.84 8.97 -4.13
CA ALA A 418 36.86 8.53 -3.19
C ALA A 418 37.75 7.43 -3.75
N ARG A 419 37.20 6.58 -4.64
CA ARG A 419 37.86 5.49 -5.32
C ARG A 419 37.21 5.26 -6.68
N ASP A 420 38.02 5.11 -7.68
CA ASP A 420 37.56 4.80 -9.06
C ASP A 420 38.49 3.71 -9.64
N GLU A 421 38.00 2.47 -9.58
CA GLU A 421 38.68 1.31 -10.14
C GLU A 421 37.76 0.62 -11.16
N PRO A 422 38.30 -0.06 -12.15
CA PRO A 422 37.48 -0.77 -13.12
C PRO A 422 36.43 -1.68 -12.43
N GLY A 423 35.15 -1.43 -12.67
CA GLY A 423 34.05 -2.19 -12.09
C GLY A 423 33.70 -1.86 -10.63
N HIS A 424 34.45 -0.97 -9.98
CA HIS A 424 34.15 -0.58 -8.59
C HIS A 424 34.45 0.90 -8.36
N VAL A 425 33.38 1.68 -8.16
CA VAL A 425 33.50 3.12 -7.85
C VAL A 425 32.91 3.37 -6.47
N GLN A 426 33.60 4.17 -5.67
CA GLN A 426 33.13 4.61 -4.37
C GLN A 426 33.05 6.12 -4.30
N TYR A 427 31.94 6.63 -3.84
CA TYR A 427 31.72 8.04 -3.54
C TYR A 427 31.62 8.25 -2.02
N GLU A 428 32.24 9.30 -1.53
CA GLU A 428 31.91 9.88 -0.24
C GLU A 428 30.74 10.85 -0.45
N ILE A 429 29.68 10.66 0.29
CA ILE A 429 28.47 11.45 0.23
C ILE A 429 28.40 12.31 1.50
N ALA A 430 28.52 13.62 1.35
CA ALA A 430 28.44 14.59 2.42
C ALA A 430 27.02 15.17 2.52
N ILE A 431 26.39 15.04 3.67
CA ILE A 431 25.03 15.53 3.92
C ILE A 431 25.17 16.83 4.74
N ALA A 432 24.69 17.95 4.20
CA ALA A 432 24.75 19.24 4.87
C ALA A 432 23.94 19.23 6.20
N GLU A 433 24.35 20.06 7.16
CA GLU A 433 23.59 20.26 8.41
C GLU A 433 22.16 20.78 8.19
N SER A 434 21.92 21.45 7.06
CA SER A 434 20.61 21.98 6.65
C SER A 434 19.81 21.06 5.75
N ALA A 435 20.35 19.87 5.41
CA ALA A 435 19.64 18.92 4.54
C ALA A 435 18.29 18.51 5.16
N PRO A 436 17.20 18.50 4.39
CA PRO A 436 15.92 18.05 4.90
C PRO A 436 15.91 16.53 5.14
N HIS A 437 15.03 16.09 6.04
CA HIS A 437 14.76 14.65 6.15
C HIS A 437 14.06 14.15 4.87
N THR A 438 14.35 12.92 4.48
CA THR A 438 13.66 12.28 3.36
C THR A 438 12.19 12.11 3.66
N GLY A 439 11.33 12.46 2.71
CA GLY A 439 9.90 12.27 2.82
C GLY A 439 9.49 10.79 2.99
N ASN A 440 8.37 10.57 3.66
CA ASN A 440 7.85 9.22 3.88
C ASN A 440 7.19 8.63 2.62
N TYR A 441 6.70 9.50 1.71
CA TYR A 441 5.91 9.10 0.56
C TYR A 441 6.52 9.62 -0.75
N PRO A 442 6.96 8.76 -1.67
CA PRO A 442 7.44 9.16 -2.99
C PRO A 442 6.28 9.66 -3.86
N GLU A 443 6.57 10.53 -4.83
CA GLU A 443 5.57 11.07 -5.76
C GLU A 443 5.21 10.11 -6.91
N SER A 444 6.13 9.23 -7.29
CA SER A 444 5.95 8.30 -8.41
C SER A 444 6.96 7.15 -8.34
N PHE A 445 6.70 6.12 -9.14
CA PHE A 445 7.64 5.04 -9.40
C PHE A 445 7.76 4.84 -10.92
N ASP A 446 8.99 4.67 -11.44
CA ASP A 446 9.30 4.36 -12.83
C ASP A 446 10.15 3.08 -12.89
N PRO A 447 9.73 2.03 -13.59
CA PRO A 447 10.46 0.78 -13.67
C PRO A 447 11.80 0.90 -14.43
N LEU A 448 12.02 1.99 -15.19
CA LEU A 448 13.30 2.29 -15.83
C LEU A 448 14.32 2.96 -14.90
N GLY A 449 13.98 3.11 -13.62
CA GLY A 449 14.84 3.70 -12.62
C GLY A 449 14.70 5.22 -12.49
N GLY A 450 15.47 5.79 -11.56
CA GLY A 450 15.39 7.19 -11.18
C GLY A 450 14.43 7.45 -10.03
N ASN A 451 14.09 6.42 -9.28
CA ASN A 451 13.19 6.48 -8.16
C ASN A 451 13.83 7.08 -6.90
N GLY A 452 12.99 7.63 -6.03
CA GLY A 452 13.43 8.28 -4.80
C GLY A 452 14.27 9.53 -5.04
N GLU A 453 14.78 10.10 -3.94
CA GLU A 453 15.54 11.34 -3.96
C GLU A 453 17.02 11.14 -4.35
N ALA A 454 17.55 9.92 -4.17
CA ALA A 454 18.94 9.58 -4.46
C ALA A 454 19.04 8.35 -5.37
N GLY A 455 19.98 8.37 -6.32
CA GLY A 455 20.23 7.30 -7.26
C GLY A 455 21.57 7.47 -7.95
N LEU A 456 21.80 6.70 -8.98
CA LEU A 456 23.03 6.74 -9.77
C LEU A 456 22.70 6.82 -11.25
N ARG A 457 23.25 7.80 -11.96
CA ARG A 457 23.24 7.86 -13.41
C ARG A 457 24.49 7.16 -13.95
N ILE A 458 24.29 6.19 -14.82
CA ILE A 458 25.38 5.51 -15.55
C ILE A 458 25.30 5.95 -17.01
N THR A 459 26.40 6.41 -17.55
CA THR A 459 26.53 6.65 -18.99
C THR A 459 27.70 5.82 -19.55
N GLY A 460 27.57 5.42 -20.78
CA GLY A 460 28.62 4.67 -21.44
C GLY A 460 28.35 4.53 -22.94
N ARG A 461 29.21 3.83 -23.66
CA ARG A 461 29.06 3.57 -25.09
C ARG A 461 28.82 2.09 -25.34
N VAL A 462 27.75 1.80 -26.06
CA VAL A 462 27.42 0.45 -26.57
C VAL A 462 27.31 0.56 -28.09
N GLY A 463 28.12 -0.16 -28.82
CA GLY A 463 28.25 0.02 -30.28
C GLY A 463 28.69 1.46 -30.62
N THR A 464 27.90 2.14 -31.42
CA THR A 464 28.14 3.57 -31.77
C THR A 464 27.39 4.53 -30.84
N ARG A 465 26.41 4.03 -30.08
CA ARG A 465 25.52 4.80 -29.26
C ARG A 465 26.07 5.11 -27.86
N ARG A 466 25.94 6.37 -27.43
CA ARG A 466 26.12 6.74 -26.04
C ARG A 466 24.77 6.59 -25.32
N ILE A 467 24.73 5.65 -24.36
CA ILE A 467 23.54 5.38 -23.56
C ILE A 467 23.60 6.09 -22.21
N ALA A 468 22.42 6.31 -21.61
CA ALA A 468 22.29 6.85 -20.27
C ALA A 468 21.13 6.16 -19.54
N VAL A 469 21.42 5.52 -18.40
CA VAL A 469 20.43 4.83 -17.57
C VAL A 469 20.48 5.31 -16.13
N ASP A 470 19.37 5.27 -15.45
CA ASP A 470 19.28 5.55 -14.02
C ASP A 470 19.21 4.23 -13.25
N LEU A 471 20.12 4.03 -12.32
CA LEU A 471 20.18 2.86 -11.44
C LEU A 471 19.73 3.26 -10.05
N ASP A 472 18.67 2.62 -9.58
CA ASP A 472 18.22 2.78 -8.21
C ASP A 472 19.14 2.03 -7.25
N PRO A 473 19.45 2.56 -6.06
CA PRO A 473 20.19 1.83 -5.05
C PRO A 473 19.39 0.63 -4.52
N GLU A 474 20.09 -0.39 -4.02
CA GLU A 474 19.44 -1.57 -3.42
C GLU A 474 18.49 -1.18 -2.29
N GLU A 475 18.89 -0.20 -1.49
CA GLU A 475 18.05 0.41 -0.45
C GLU A 475 18.07 1.93 -0.64
N PRO A 476 16.91 2.61 -0.57
CA PRO A 476 16.85 4.05 -0.73
C PRO A 476 17.69 4.78 0.34
N LEU A 477 18.39 5.86 -0.06
CA LEU A 477 18.99 6.75 0.91
C LEU A 477 17.89 7.45 1.70
N LYS A 478 17.82 7.19 3.01
CA LYS A 478 16.87 7.83 3.94
C LYS A 478 17.64 8.72 4.90
N ILE A 479 17.56 10.05 4.69
CA ILE A 479 18.12 11.04 5.60
C ILE A 479 17.16 11.17 6.77
N GLY A 480 17.53 10.56 7.90
CA GLY A 480 16.75 10.55 9.13
C GLY A 480 17.21 11.60 10.14
N PRO A 481 16.61 11.65 11.33
CA PRO A 481 17.07 12.51 12.42
C PRO A 481 18.45 12.05 12.90
N ARG A 482 19.39 13.02 13.10
CA ARG A 482 20.73 12.74 13.67
C ARG A 482 20.63 12.01 15.00
N HIS A 483 19.66 12.38 15.79
CA HIS A 483 19.39 11.84 17.10
C HIS A 483 18.00 11.20 17.10
N SER A 484 17.90 10.03 16.49
CA SER A 484 16.66 9.25 16.56
C SER A 484 16.43 8.78 17.99
N LEU A 485 15.22 8.99 18.48
CA LEU A 485 14.81 8.60 19.82
C LEU A 485 13.48 7.90 19.78
N SER A 486 13.39 6.74 20.40
CA SER A 486 12.12 6.07 20.69
C SER A 486 11.90 5.95 22.19
N LEU A 487 10.65 5.92 22.60
CA LEU A 487 10.24 5.81 24.00
C LEU A 487 9.64 4.42 24.27
N ASP A 488 10.00 3.84 25.39
CA ASP A 488 9.43 2.59 25.88
C ASP A 488 9.02 2.74 27.37
N PRO A 489 7.70 2.80 27.65
CA PRO A 489 6.59 2.82 26.70
C PRO A 489 6.43 4.18 26.00
N ALA A 490 5.93 4.17 24.76
CA ALA A 490 5.47 5.38 24.06
C ALA A 490 4.00 5.73 24.37
N VAL A 491 3.28 4.81 24.99
CA VAL A 491 1.87 4.98 25.43
C VAL A 491 1.71 4.42 26.84
N ALA A 492 1.11 5.21 27.72
CA ALA A 492 0.74 4.79 29.08
C ALA A 492 -0.73 5.10 29.39
N LEU A 493 -1.30 4.36 30.33
CA LEU A 493 -2.64 4.57 30.86
C LEU A 493 -2.57 4.87 32.34
N ILE A 494 -3.34 5.84 32.81
CA ILE A 494 -3.51 6.13 34.24
C ILE A 494 -5.00 6.23 34.55
N LYS A 495 -5.37 5.80 35.74
CA LYS A 495 -6.75 5.93 36.22
C LYS A 495 -6.99 7.28 36.85
N THR A 496 -8.11 7.90 36.50
CA THR A 496 -8.56 9.13 37.17
C THR A 496 -8.98 8.84 38.60
N GLY A 497 -8.69 9.78 39.51
CA GLY A 497 -9.13 9.67 40.92
C GLY A 497 -8.28 8.71 41.78
N GLU A 498 -7.30 8.03 41.22
CA GLU A 498 -6.32 7.25 41.98
C GLU A 498 -4.99 8.05 42.02
N PRO A 499 -4.21 7.99 43.15
CA PRO A 499 -2.85 8.55 43.18
C PRO A 499 -2.01 7.88 42.11
N ALA A 500 -1.70 8.59 41.05
CA ALA A 500 -0.90 8.01 39.97
C ALA A 500 0.56 7.93 40.42
N SER A 501 1.12 6.71 40.41
CA SER A 501 2.58 6.54 40.44
C SER A 501 3.16 7.13 39.15
N GLY A 502 4.36 7.72 39.21
CA GLY A 502 5.03 8.21 37.99
C GLY A 502 5.20 7.11 36.95
N ILE A 503 5.16 7.50 35.68
CA ILE A 503 5.35 6.63 34.53
C ILE A 503 6.85 6.57 34.24
N ARG A 504 7.43 5.38 34.38
CA ARG A 504 8.83 5.14 34.02
C ARG A 504 8.96 4.94 32.51
N VAL A 505 9.81 5.72 31.88
CA VAL A 505 10.03 5.74 30.44
C VAL A 505 11.51 5.59 30.13
N ARG A 506 11.85 4.60 29.32
CA ARG A 506 13.18 4.44 28.78
C ARG A 506 13.28 5.17 27.45
N ALA A 507 14.30 6.01 27.31
CA ALA A 507 14.69 6.58 26.04
C ALA A 507 15.68 5.62 25.33
N VAL A 508 15.37 5.22 24.12
CA VAL A 508 16.20 4.32 23.31
C VAL A 508 16.74 5.10 22.12
N GLY A 509 18.05 5.14 21.97
CA GLY A 509 18.76 5.95 20.97
C GLY A 509 19.37 7.20 21.58
N ALA A 510 18.93 8.39 21.18
CA ALA A 510 19.41 9.64 21.77
C ALA A 510 18.86 9.84 23.18
N GLU A 511 19.64 10.50 24.01
CA GLU A 511 19.18 10.89 25.35
C GLU A 511 18.47 12.26 25.28
N PRO A 512 17.25 12.38 25.83
CA PRO A 512 16.63 13.68 26.04
C PRO A 512 17.43 14.54 26.99
N MET A 513 17.46 15.85 26.75
CA MET A 513 18.05 16.83 27.66
C MET A 513 16.98 17.56 28.49
N ASP A 514 15.75 17.58 27.98
CA ASP A 514 14.59 18.24 28.56
C ASP A 514 13.31 17.60 28.01
N TRP A 515 12.15 18.01 28.58
CA TRP A 515 10.85 17.57 28.14
C TRP A 515 9.86 18.73 28.04
N GLN A 516 9.15 18.82 26.96
CA GLN A 516 7.97 19.66 26.85
C GLN A 516 6.79 18.90 27.44
N ALA A 517 6.32 19.33 28.59
CA ALA A 517 5.23 18.70 29.32
C ALA A 517 4.04 19.65 29.45
N SER A 518 2.84 19.08 29.55
CA SER A 518 1.63 19.83 29.85
C SER A 518 1.65 20.37 31.28
N VAL A 519 0.87 21.41 31.52
CA VAL A 519 0.79 22.08 32.85
C VAL A 519 0.54 21.06 33.98
N GLY A 520 1.37 21.14 35.01
CA GLY A 520 1.29 20.27 36.19
C GLY A 520 2.05 18.96 36.07
N TRP A 521 2.46 18.55 34.87
CA TRP A 521 3.35 17.40 34.69
C TRP A 521 4.80 17.77 34.90
N THR A 522 5.54 16.89 35.55
CA THR A 522 7.01 17.01 35.67
C THR A 522 7.65 15.73 35.11
N VAL A 523 8.81 15.91 34.45
CA VAL A 523 9.61 14.81 33.98
C VAL A 523 11.03 14.98 34.45
N HIS A 524 11.57 13.99 35.14
CA HIS A 524 12.95 14.04 35.65
C HIS A 524 13.65 12.70 35.44
N GLN A 525 14.95 12.73 35.34
CA GLN A 525 15.77 11.55 35.14
C GLN A 525 15.95 10.75 36.43
N GLU A 526 15.74 9.43 36.35
CA GLU A 526 16.02 8.48 37.42
C GLU A 526 16.94 7.35 36.90
N GLY A 527 18.23 7.47 37.14
CA GLY A 527 19.22 6.53 36.59
C GLY A 527 19.31 6.63 35.07
N SER A 528 19.06 5.52 34.38
CA SER A 528 18.99 5.45 32.91
C SER A 528 17.61 5.76 32.33
N ASP A 529 16.60 5.85 33.18
CA ASP A 529 15.20 6.04 32.76
C ASP A 529 14.73 7.46 33.13
N TRP A 530 13.56 7.80 32.60
CA TRP A 530 12.87 9.05 32.92
C TRP A 530 11.57 8.71 33.65
N LEU A 531 11.26 9.51 34.68
CA LEU A 531 10.02 9.43 35.42
C LEU A 531 9.14 10.62 35.10
N ALA A 532 8.02 10.36 34.41
CA ALA A 532 6.97 11.33 34.14
C ALA A 532 5.94 11.27 35.27
N VAL A 533 5.84 12.33 36.04
CA VAL A 533 4.97 12.43 37.21
C VAL A 533 3.77 13.30 36.87
N PRO A 534 2.55 12.73 36.94
CA PRO A 534 1.33 13.49 36.72
C PRO A 534 1.03 14.46 37.89
N PRO A 535 0.18 15.49 37.67
CA PRO A 535 -0.35 16.29 38.76
C PRO A 535 -1.26 15.45 39.67
N HIS A 536 -1.49 15.89 40.90
CA HIS A 536 -2.33 15.16 41.87
C HIS A 536 -3.75 14.92 41.36
N ASP A 537 -4.34 15.90 40.68
CA ASP A 537 -5.68 15.81 40.09
C ASP A 537 -5.56 15.76 38.56
N VAL A 538 -5.39 14.56 38.02
CA VAL A 538 -5.36 14.36 36.58
C VAL A 538 -6.76 14.23 36.05
N GLY A 539 -7.18 15.18 35.21
CA GLY A 539 -8.45 15.10 34.47
C GLY A 539 -8.45 14.00 33.41
N ALA A 540 -9.63 13.52 33.03
CA ALA A 540 -9.75 12.57 31.93
C ALA A 540 -9.30 13.19 30.60
N GLY A 541 -8.56 12.44 29.79
CA GLY A 541 -8.10 12.88 28.48
C GLY A 541 -6.71 12.36 28.10
N ILE A 542 -6.20 12.81 26.96
CA ILE A 542 -4.86 12.46 26.48
C ILE A 542 -3.92 13.65 26.72
N VAL A 543 -2.77 13.33 27.31
CA VAL A 543 -1.64 14.25 27.46
C VAL A 543 -0.48 13.74 26.66
N THR A 544 0.20 14.63 25.93
CA THR A 544 1.41 14.31 25.17
C THR A 544 2.60 14.99 25.81
N LEU A 545 3.63 14.20 26.11
CA LEU A 545 4.92 14.67 26.62
C LEU A 545 5.95 14.44 25.53
N VAL A 546 6.70 15.53 25.19
CA VAL A 546 7.62 15.51 24.05
C VAL A 546 9.05 15.65 24.54
N PRO A 547 9.93 14.67 24.34
CA PRO A 547 11.34 14.79 24.68
C PRO A 547 12.05 15.81 23.79
N ILE A 548 12.93 16.59 24.37
CA ILE A 548 13.72 17.61 23.69
C ILE A 548 15.18 17.14 23.60
N VAL A 549 15.71 17.11 22.40
CA VAL A 549 17.11 16.80 22.10
C VAL A 549 17.75 18.00 21.42
N ASN A 550 18.84 18.51 21.95
CA ASN A 550 19.53 19.69 21.42
C ASN A 550 18.59 20.91 21.19
N GLY A 551 17.65 21.13 22.11
CA GLY A 551 16.70 22.24 22.06
C GLY A 551 15.59 22.13 21.05
N ARG A 552 15.37 20.94 20.45
CA ARG A 552 14.31 20.66 19.47
C ARG A 552 13.52 19.42 19.88
N PRO A 553 12.20 19.35 19.53
CA PRO A 553 11.43 18.14 19.67
C PRO A 553 12.13 16.94 18.99
N ALA A 554 12.23 15.86 19.71
CA ALA A 554 12.85 14.64 19.19
C ALA A 554 11.96 13.96 18.15
N SER A 555 12.60 13.28 17.22
CA SER A 555 11.95 12.43 16.21
C SER A 555 12.44 11.00 16.33
N SER A 556 11.56 10.06 16.02
CA SER A 556 11.90 8.66 15.87
C SER A 556 11.99 8.29 14.39
N MET A 557 12.88 7.37 14.06
CA MET A 557 12.90 6.71 12.75
C MET A 557 12.67 5.22 12.98
N ARG A 558 11.53 4.72 12.47
CA ARG A 558 11.16 3.31 12.57
C ARG A 558 11.35 2.65 11.20
N THR A 559 12.15 1.60 11.15
CA THR A 559 12.30 0.75 9.96
C THR A 559 11.09 -0.17 9.81
N ILE A 560 10.61 -0.30 8.59
CA ILE A 560 9.58 -1.22 8.14
C ILE A 560 10.26 -2.19 7.18
N ALA A 561 10.43 -3.45 7.62
CA ALA A 561 11.13 -4.47 6.84
C ALA A 561 10.32 -5.77 6.86
N TYR A 562 9.86 -6.17 5.69
CA TYR A 562 9.20 -7.44 5.44
C TYR A 562 9.88 -8.13 4.26
N PRO A 563 9.93 -9.48 4.21
CA PRO A 563 10.67 -10.20 3.17
C PRO A 563 10.22 -9.93 1.73
N HIS A 564 8.99 -9.46 1.54
CA HIS A 564 8.38 -9.24 0.22
C HIS A 564 8.58 -7.83 -0.33
N ILE A 565 9.14 -6.91 0.46
CA ILE A 565 9.41 -5.52 0.05
C ILE A 565 10.86 -5.12 0.32
N ARG A 566 11.34 -4.07 -0.34
CA ARG A 566 12.58 -3.41 0.07
C ARG A 566 12.38 -2.71 1.41
N PRO A 567 13.35 -2.79 2.34
CA PRO A 567 13.26 -2.06 3.60
C PRO A 567 12.98 -0.58 3.38
N THR A 568 12.06 -0.04 4.14
CA THR A 568 11.71 1.38 4.14
C THR A 568 11.64 1.89 5.58
N SER A 569 11.42 3.18 5.76
CA SER A 569 11.36 3.79 7.11
C SER A 569 10.33 4.89 7.16
N ILE A 570 9.77 5.10 8.35
CA ILE A 570 8.95 6.25 8.67
C ILE A 570 9.65 7.11 9.71
N ILE A 571 9.63 8.42 9.49
CA ILE A 571 10.07 9.42 10.46
C ILE A 571 8.82 10.03 11.09
N ALA A 572 8.74 10.00 12.42
CA ALA A 572 7.62 10.53 13.18
C ALA A 572 8.13 11.25 14.45
N PRO A 573 7.32 12.16 15.05
CA PRO A 573 7.65 12.71 16.36
C PRO A 573 7.86 11.61 17.41
N ALA A 574 8.82 11.78 18.29
CA ALA A 574 8.95 10.95 19.48
C ALA A 574 8.06 11.56 20.58
N GLU A 575 7.08 10.81 21.04
CA GLU A 575 6.07 11.29 21.98
C GLU A 575 5.72 10.20 22.99
N LEU A 576 5.56 10.58 24.26
CA LEU A 576 4.86 9.77 25.26
C LEU A 576 3.41 10.26 25.33
N LYS A 577 2.46 9.42 24.90
CA LYS A 577 1.03 9.69 25.04
C LYS A 577 0.50 9.01 26.29
N VAL A 578 -0.13 9.77 27.16
CA VAL A 578 -0.73 9.27 28.39
C VAL A 578 -2.24 9.49 28.32
N LEU A 579 -2.99 8.40 28.32
CA LEU A 579 -4.45 8.46 28.46
C LEU A 579 -4.82 8.33 29.94
N SER A 580 -5.48 9.36 30.46
CA SER A 580 -6.12 9.35 31.78
C SER A 580 -7.62 9.05 31.62
N LEU A 581 -8.11 7.98 32.25
CA LEU A 581 -9.50 7.55 32.10
C LEU A 581 -10.07 6.95 33.39
N ASP A 582 -11.39 7.09 33.53
CA ASP A 582 -12.19 6.40 34.55
C ASP A 582 -12.49 4.99 34.07
N VAL A 583 -11.79 3.98 34.60
CA VAL A 583 -11.97 2.57 34.25
C VAL A 583 -11.84 1.67 35.47
N ALA A 584 -12.85 0.86 35.70
CA ALA A 584 -12.77 -0.23 36.65
C ALA A 584 -12.36 -1.54 35.94
N LEU A 585 -11.55 -2.36 36.61
CA LEU A 585 -11.06 -3.61 36.05
C LEU A 585 -11.81 -4.82 36.67
N PRO A 586 -12.05 -5.90 35.89
CA PRO A 586 -12.69 -7.10 36.41
C PRO A 586 -11.81 -7.80 37.45
N ALA A 587 -12.40 -8.09 38.61
CA ALA A 587 -11.69 -8.77 39.69
C ALA A 587 -11.36 -10.23 39.31
N GLY A 588 -10.14 -10.66 39.61
CA GLY A 588 -9.71 -12.04 39.41
C GLY A 588 -9.53 -12.47 37.94
N ALA A 589 -9.56 -11.57 37.00
CA ALA A 589 -9.35 -11.86 35.58
C ALA A 589 -7.89 -12.32 35.33
N ARG A 590 -7.74 -13.51 34.77
CA ARG A 590 -6.48 -14.05 34.23
C ARG A 590 -6.71 -14.34 32.76
N ILE A 591 -6.00 -13.63 31.90
CA ILE A 591 -6.32 -13.55 30.49
C ILE A 591 -5.28 -14.31 29.67
N GLY A 592 -5.74 -15.30 28.88
CA GLY A 592 -4.96 -15.86 27.78
C GLY A 592 -5.21 -15.05 26.50
N TYR A 593 -4.19 -14.55 25.84
CA TYR A 593 -4.32 -13.83 24.59
C TYR A 593 -3.75 -14.63 23.42
N VAL A 594 -4.56 -14.87 22.38
CA VAL A 594 -4.17 -15.58 21.16
C VAL A 594 -4.15 -14.57 20.01
N GLY A 595 -3.02 -13.87 19.84
CA GLY A 595 -2.85 -12.90 18.77
C GLY A 595 -2.38 -13.55 17.48
N GLY A 596 -2.81 -12.97 16.34
CA GLY A 596 -2.28 -13.26 15.01
C GLY A 596 -1.15 -12.32 14.58
N GLY A 597 -0.76 -11.34 15.45
CA GLY A 597 0.19 -10.27 15.10
C GLY A 597 -0.47 -9.05 14.43
N SER A 598 -1.76 -9.13 14.10
CA SER A 598 -2.49 -8.07 13.37
C SER A 598 -3.14 -7.02 14.27
N ASP A 599 -3.05 -7.14 15.58
CA ASP A 599 -3.57 -6.15 16.55
C ASP A 599 -2.69 -6.06 17.81
N ASN A 600 -2.93 -5.01 18.62
CA ASN A 600 -2.24 -4.71 19.86
C ASN A 600 -3.11 -4.94 21.11
N VAL A 601 -4.22 -5.70 21.01
CA VAL A 601 -5.19 -5.84 22.10
C VAL A 601 -4.55 -6.43 23.36
N GLY A 602 -3.69 -7.45 23.23
CA GLY A 602 -2.94 -8.00 24.35
C GLY A 602 -2.05 -6.97 25.05
N THR A 603 -1.41 -6.09 24.29
CA THR A 603 -0.60 -4.99 24.84
C THR A 603 -1.47 -3.98 25.59
N HIS A 604 -2.64 -3.62 25.06
CA HIS A 604 -3.56 -2.69 25.71
C HIS A 604 -4.16 -3.28 26.99
N LEU A 605 -4.43 -4.59 27.03
CA LEU A 605 -4.85 -5.27 28.26
C LEU A 605 -3.78 -5.19 29.36
N ARG A 606 -2.50 -5.38 29.02
CA ARG A 606 -1.37 -5.21 29.96
C ARG A 606 -1.23 -3.77 30.44
N ARG A 607 -1.42 -2.79 29.53
CA ARG A 607 -1.40 -1.36 29.87
C ARG A 607 -2.51 -0.98 30.84
N LEU A 608 -3.66 -1.64 30.78
CA LEU A 608 -4.73 -1.52 31.78
C LEU A 608 -4.35 -2.09 33.16
N GLY A 609 -3.27 -2.85 33.26
CA GLY A 609 -2.84 -3.52 34.50
C GLY A 609 -3.44 -4.91 34.71
N LEU A 610 -3.96 -5.54 33.66
CA LEU A 610 -4.51 -6.90 33.71
C LEU A 610 -3.43 -7.96 33.58
N ASP A 611 -3.64 -9.12 34.20
CA ASP A 611 -2.77 -10.30 34.08
C ASP A 611 -3.02 -11.00 32.73
N VAL A 612 -2.05 -10.90 31.81
CA VAL A 612 -2.17 -11.37 30.43
C VAL A 612 -0.99 -12.24 30.03
N THR A 613 -1.28 -13.46 29.62
CA THR A 613 -0.32 -14.41 29.05
C THR A 613 -0.59 -14.59 27.56
N ASP A 614 0.43 -14.42 26.72
CA ASP A 614 0.33 -14.78 25.29
C ASP A 614 0.34 -16.30 25.14
N LEU A 615 -0.67 -16.83 24.43
CA LEU A 615 -0.80 -18.28 24.21
C LEU A 615 -0.17 -18.66 22.87
N GLY A 616 0.94 -19.38 22.95
CA GLY A 616 1.62 -19.99 21.82
C GLY A 616 1.07 -21.39 21.52
N GLU A 617 1.74 -22.08 20.58
CA GLU A 617 1.38 -23.44 20.17
C GLU A 617 1.41 -24.40 21.36
N ALA A 618 2.40 -24.29 22.23
CA ALA A 618 2.56 -25.19 23.40
C ALA A 618 1.38 -25.07 24.38
N GLU A 619 0.96 -23.84 24.69
CA GLU A 619 -0.17 -23.58 25.59
C GLU A 619 -1.49 -24.04 24.97
N LEU A 620 -1.70 -23.77 23.67
CA LEU A 620 -2.92 -24.16 22.96
C LEU A 620 -3.04 -25.67 22.78
N THR A 621 -1.96 -26.39 22.51
CA THR A 621 -1.99 -27.84 22.23
C THR A 621 -1.90 -28.68 23.47
N ALA A 622 -1.09 -28.35 24.48
CA ALA A 622 -0.80 -29.15 25.64
C ALA A 622 -0.97 -28.45 27.01
N GLY A 623 -0.97 -27.10 27.04
CA GLY A 623 -1.07 -26.32 28.27
C GLY A 623 -2.44 -26.42 28.94
N SER A 624 -2.52 -26.07 30.23
CA SER A 624 -3.79 -26.06 30.99
C SER A 624 -4.53 -24.76 30.76
N LEU A 625 -5.58 -24.77 29.92
CA LEU A 625 -6.42 -23.62 29.69
C LEU A 625 -7.24 -23.21 30.93
N SER A 626 -7.44 -24.08 31.90
CA SER A 626 -8.14 -23.76 33.16
C SER A 626 -7.36 -22.80 34.08
N ALA A 627 -6.10 -22.49 33.76
CA ALA A 627 -5.36 -21.43 34.44
C ALA A 627 -5.93 -20.04 34.15
N PHE A 628 -6.65 -19.87 33.04
CA PHE A 628 -7.24 -18.62 32.61
C PHE A 628 -8.74 -18.56 32.97
N THR A 629 -9.23 -17.36 33.22
CA THR A 629 -10.66 -17.08 33.35
C THR A 629 -11.27 -16.68 32.02
N THR A 630 -10.45 -16.01 31.18
CA THR A 630 -10.87 -15.50 29.89
C THR A 630 -9.77 -15.76 28.86
N ILE A 631 -10.16 -16.22 27.66
CA ILE A 631 -9.28 -16.31 26.51
C ILE A 631 -9.78 -15.35 25.44
N VAL A 632 -8.91 -14.46 24.97
CA VAL A 632 -9.19 -13.49 23.90
C VAL A 632 -8.47 -13.92 22.63
N VAL A 633 -9.22 -14.11 21.55
CA VAL A 633 -8.72 -14.40 20.21
C VAL A 633 -8.72 -13.12 19.41
N GLY A 634 -7.53 -12.66 19.01
CA GLY A 634 -7.31 -11.44 18.24
C GLY A 634 -7.88 -11.50 16.81
N ILE A 635 -7.89 -10.35 16.13
CA ILE A 635 -8.42 -10.28 14.77
C ILE A 635 -7.63 -11.19 13.81
N PHE A 636 -8.32 -11.81 12.85
CA PHE A 636 -7.76 -12.73 11.83
C PHE A 636 -7.03 -13.98 12.37
N ALA A 637 -6.97 -14.18 13.68
CA ALA A 637 -6.10 -15.19 14.27
C ALA A 637 -6.38 -16.61 13.76
N PHE A 638 -7.66 -16.98 13.50
CA PHE A 638 -7.98 -18.29 12.91
C PHE A 638 -7.45 -18.44 11.48
N GLY A 639 -7.36 -17.37 10.70
CA GLY A 639 -6.73 -17.38 9.38
C GLY A 639 -5.21 -17.55 9.43
N LEU A 640 -4.58 -16.92 10.41
CA LEU A 640 -3.13 -16.79 10.49
C LEU A 640 -2.46 -17.92 11.30
N ARG A 641 -3.18 -18.56 12.25
CA ARG A 641 -2.64 -19.53 13.19
C ARG A 641 -3.27 -20.90 13.03
N ARG A 642 -2.49 -21.86 12.55
CA ARG A 642 -2.91 -23.26 12.42
C ARG A 642 -3.12 -23.91 13.78
N ASP A 643 -2.21 -23.68 14.72
CA ASP A 643 -2.29 -24.22 16.10
C ASP A 643 -3.59 -23.81 16.81
N LEU A 644 -4.08 -22.60 16.59
CA LEU A 644 -5.37 -22.14 17.10
C LEU A 644 -6.53 -22.94 16.51
N ARG A 645 -6.51 -23.21 15.18
CA ARG A 645 -7.54 -24.05 14.53
C ARG A 645 -7.53 -25.47 15.09
N ASP A 646 -6.35 -26.03 15.27
CA ASP A 646 -6.19 -27.39 15.83
C ASP A 646 -6.64 -27.46 17.30
N ALA A 647 -6.60 -26.34 18.04
CA ALA A 647 -7.04 -26.22 19.42
C ALA A 647 -8.55 -25.93 19.62
N THR A 648 -9.33 -25.79 18.54
CA THR A 648 -10.75 -25.38 18.63
C THR A 648 -11.58 -26.21 19.61
N VAL A 649 -11.46 -27.56 19.59
CA VAL A 649 -12.17 -28.46 20.50
C VAL A 649 -11.82 -28.19 21.96
N ARG A 650 -10.54 -27.85 22.25
CA ARG A 650 -10.09 -27.49 23.60
C ARG A 650 -10.67 -26.15 24.05
N LEU A 651 -10.77 -25.18 23.15
CA LEU A 651 -11.42 -23.89 23.44
C LEU A 651 -12.91 -24.07 23.74
N HIS A 652 -13.61 -24.94 23.00
CA HIS A 652 -15.02 -25.23 23.28
C HIS A 652 -15.18 -25.89 24.67
N ARG A 653 -14.32 -26.86 25.04
CA ARG A 653 -14.33 -27.47 26.36
C ARG A 653 -14.03 -26.44 27.47
N PHE A 654 -13.05 -25.54 27.24
CA PHE A 654 -12.76 -24.43 28.14
C PHE A 654 -14.02 -23.60 28.45
N VAL A 655 -14.83 -23.28 27.39
CA VAL A 655 -16.11 -22.57 27.58
C VAL A 655 -17.10 -23.42 28.38
N GLU A 656 -17.29 -24.69 28.01
CA GLU A 656 -18.23 -25.58 28.70
C GLU A 656 -17.88 -25.74 30.19
N ASP A 657 -16.58 -25.71 30.53
CA ASP A 657 -16.06 -25.83 31.89
C ASP A 657 -16.07 -24.54 32.70
N GLY A 658 -16.51 -23.42 32.17
CA GLY A 658 -16.72 -22.17 32.90
C GLY A 658 -15.80 -21.02 32.47
N GLY A 659 -15.05 -21.16 31.41
CA GLY A 659 -14.22 -20.11 30.86
C GLY A 659 -15.00 -19.15 29.97
N HIS A 660 -14.49 -17.92 29.81
CA HIS A 660 -15.01 -16.94 28.89
C HIS A 660 -14.12 -16.89 27.62
N LEU A 661 -14.66 -17.25 26.49
CA LEU A 661 -13.98 -17.11 25.19
C LEU A 661 -14.48 -15.83 24.50
N VAL A 662 -13.60 -14.90 24.20
CA VAL A 662 -13.88 -13.69 23.43
C VAL A 662 -13.21 -13.79 22.07
N THR A 663 -13.99 -13.78 21.01
CA THR A 663 -13.47 -13.75 19.63
C THR A 663 -13.68 -12.36 19.03
N LEU A 664 -12.59 -11.69 18.64
CA LEU A 664 -12.68 -10.47 17.86
C LEU A 664 -13.05 -10.80 16.41
N TYR A 665 -13.35 -9.80 15.59
CA TYR A 665 -13.85 -10.06 14.24
C TYR A 665 -12.87 -10.86 13.38
N HIS A 666 -13.43 -11.67 12.50
CA HIS A 666 -12.74 -12.44 11.46
C HIS A 666 -13.44 -12.23 10.13
N ARG A 667 -12.71 -12.45 9.04
CA ARG A 667 -13.28 -12.48 7.69
C ARG A 667 -13.85 -13.87 7.41
N PRO A 668 -14.81 -14.03 6.51
CA PRO A 668 -15.24 -15.36 6.06
C PRO A 668 -14.09 -16.24 5.54
N THR A 669 -13.01 -15.59 5.04
CA THR A 669 -11.82 -16.25 4.50
C THR A 669 -10.77 -16.63 5.53
N ASP A 670 -10.93 -16.26 6.80
CA ASP A 670 -9.97 -16.54 7.87
C ASP A 670 -10.11 -17.98 8.44
N ALA A 671 -10.39 -18.96 7.60
CA ALA A 671 -10.66 -20.34 8.02
C ALA A 671 -11.78 -20.45 9.07
N TRP A 672 -12.74 -19.54 9.00
CA TRP A 672 -13.90 -19.54 9.87
C TRP A 672 -14.97 -20.48 9.33
N ASP A 673 -15.09 -21.68 9.92
CA ASP A 673 -16.22 -22.57 9.66
C ASP A 673 -17.37 -22.24 10.64
N PRO A 674 -18.53 -21.81 10.14
CA PRO A 674 -19.63 -21.39 11.01
C PRO A 674 -20.15 -22.47 11.99
N ALA A 675 -19.94 -23.74 11.70
CA ALA A 675 -20.42 -24.86 12.50
C ALA A 675 -19.41 -25.34 13.54
N THR A 676 -18.11 -25.15 13.27
CA THR A 676 -17.04 -25.80 14.07
C THR A 676 -16.06 -24.81 14.71
N THR A 677 -15.86 -23.62 14.14
CA THR A 677 -14.96 -22.62 14.72
C THR A 677 -15.52 -21.98 16.00
N PRO A 678 -16.75 -21.43 16.01
CA PRO A 678 -17.38 -20.93 17.24
C PRO A 678 -18.00 -22.09 18.04
N PRO A 679 -18.15 -21.95 19.37
CA PRO A 679 -18.77 -23.00 20.21
C PRO A 679 -20.25 -23.28 19.89
N ARG A 680 -20.94 -22.36 19.29
CA ARG A 680 -22.28 -22.51 18.69
C ARG A 680 -22.30 -21.82 17.32
N ARG A 681 -23.14 -22.29 16.41
CA ARG A 681 -23.18 -21.80 15.02
C ARG A 681 -23.19 -20.27 14.96
N LEU A 682 -22.25 -19.72 14.16
CA LEU A 682 -22.13 -18.28 13.92
C LEU A 682 -21.54 -18.05 12.52
N VAL A 683 -22.31 -17.40 11.65
CA VAL A 683 -21.96 -17.06 10.28
C VAL A 683 -21.50 -15.60 10.23
N ILE A 684 -20.29 -15.38 9.74
CA ILE A 684 -19.79 -14.04 9.46
C ILE A 684 -20.43 -13.54 8.17
N GLY A 685 -20.95 -12.31 8.20
CA GLY A 685 -21.69 -11.72 7.08
C GLY A 685 -20.84 -11.48 5.84
N SER A 686 -21.40 -11.79 4.67
CA SER A 686 -20.83 -11.59 3.35
C SER A 686 -21.91 -11.19 2.34
N PRO A 687 -21.67 -10.24 1.42
CA PRO A 687 -20.46 -9.43 1.30
C PRO A 687 -20.26 -8.45 2.47
N SER A 688 -19.00 -8.14 2.77
CA SER A 688 -18.64 -7.28 3.92
C SER A 688 -19.33 -5.91 3.89
N LEU A 689 -19.55 -5.34 2.71
CA LEU A 689 -20.25 -4.05 2.55
C LEU A 689 -21.64 -4.04 3.23
N ARG A 690 -22.39 -5.16 3.20
CA ARG A 690 -23.71 -5.29 3.82
C ARG A 690 -23.66 -5.50 5.33
N TRP A 691 -22.51 -5.97 5.84
CA TRP A 691 -22.33 -6.39 7.22
C TRP A 691 -21.25 -5.54 7.92
N ARG A 692 -21.39 -4.21 7.77
CA ARG A 692 -20.54 -3.22 8.45
C ARG A 692 -21.26 -1.90 8.62
N VAL A 693 -20.72 -1.07 9.52
CA VAL A 693 -21.15 0.30 9.76
C VAL A 693 -19.93 1.20 9.64
N THR A 694 -19.93 2.02 8.58
CA THR A 694 -18.79 2.84 8.16
C THR A 694 -18.74 4.21 8.79
N ASP A 695 -19.88 4.72 9.29
CA ASP A 695 -19.91 5.98 10.02
C ASP A 695 -19.43 5.78 11.46
N PRO A 696 -18.26 6.30 11.85
CA PRO A 696 -17.76 6.19 13.22
C PRO A 696 -18.61 6.97 14.23
N ALA A 697 -19.46 7.87 13.78
CA ALA A 697 -20.39 8.63 14.62
C ALA A 697 -21.79 7.99 14.70
N ALA A 698 -22.06 6.90 13.97
CA ALA A 698 -23.34 6.22 13.96
C ALA A 698 -23.85 5.94 15.39
N PRO A 699 -25.11 6.26 15.71
CA PRO A 699 -25.68 5.98 17.03
C PRO A 699 -25.68 4.49 17.35
N VAL A 700 -25.25 4.13 18.55
CA VAL A 700 -25.28 2.75 19.05
C VAL A 700 -26.46 2.61 20.01
N THR A 701 -27.38 1.70 19.68
CA THR A 701 -28.50 1.35 20.54
C THR A 701 -28.11 0.15 21.39
N ILE A 702 -28.20 0.29 22.72
CA ILE A 702 -28.03 -0.82 23.67
C ILE A 702 -29.35 -1.57 23.73
N LEU A 703 -29.37 -2.85 23.38
CA LEU A 703 -30.56 -3.70 23.35
C LEU A 703 -30.88 -4.32 24.70
N ASP A 704 -29.83 -4.69 25.47
CA ASP A 704 -29.93 -5.18 26.83
C ASP A 704 -29.07 -4.32 27.78
N PRO A 705 -29.65 -3.24 28.36
CA PRO A 705 -28.94 -2.29 29.21
C PRO A 705 -28.49 -2.86 30.57
N GLU A 706 -29.02 -4.02 30.98
CA GLU A 706 -28.69 -4.66 32.25
C GLU A 706 -27.74 -5.88 32.05
N HIS A 707 -27.34 -6.19 30.82
CA HIS A 707 -26.43 -7.29 30.54
C HIS A 707 -25.07 -7.08 31.24
N PRO A 708 -24.47 -8.08 31.89
CA PRO A 708 -23.22 -7.93 32.65
C PRO A 708 -22.07 -7.33 31.86
N LEU A 709 -21.92 -7.67 30.57
CA LEU A 709 -20.88 -7.13 29.70
C LEU A 709 -21.05 -5.62 29.43
N LEU A 710 -22.22 -5.02 29.73
CA LEU A 710 -22.48 -3.59 29.52
C LEU A 710 -22.62 -2.81 30.82
N THR A 711 -22.67 -3.52 31.97
CA THR A 711 -22.89 -2.89 33.29
C THR A 711 -21.71 -3.07 34.25
N ALA A 712 -20.91 -4.13 34.11
CA ALA A 712 -19.83 -4.48 35.04
C ALA A 712 -18.53 -4.85 34.32
N PRO A 713 -17.39 -4.40 34.84
CA PRO A 713 -17.20 -3.50 35.96
C PRO A 713 -17.50 -2.03 35.61
N ASN A 714 -17.73 -1.70 34.35
CA ASN A 714 -18.03 -0.35 33.86
C ASN A 714 -19.46 -0.31 33.28
N ARG A 715 -20.26 0.67 33.63
CA ARG A 715 -21.51 0.91 32.94
C ARG A 715 -21.23 1.60 31.61
N ILE A 716 -21.50 0.91 30.49
CA ILE A 716 -21.31 1.43 29.13
C ILE A 716 -22.54 2.27 28.76
N ASP A 717 -22.27 3.49 28.28
CA ASP A 717 -23.31 4.43 27.89
C ASP A 717 -22.93 5.21 26.61
N ALA A 718 -23.70 6.24 26.27
CA ALA A 718 -23.50 7.03 25.06
C ALA A 718 -22.11 7.70 24.97
N ARG A 719 -21.44 7.97 26.10
CA ARG A 719 -20.11 8.58 26.14
C ARG A 719 -19.02 7.63 25.65
N ASP A 720 -19.19 6.32 25.83
CA ASP A 720 -18.23 5.31 25.44
C ASP A 720 -18.12 5.14 23.91
N TRP A 721 -19.10 5.64 23.18
CA TRP A 721 -19.10 5.64 21.71
C TRP A 721 -18.58 6.94 21.07
N GLN A 722 -18.19 7.93 21.87
CA GLN A 722 -17.63 9.19 21.38
C GLN A 722 -16.17 9.05 21.02
N GLY A 723 -15.74 9.83 20.00
CA GLY A 723 -14.34 9.85 19.55
C GLY A 723 -13.90 8.59 18.81
N TRP A 724 -14.82 7.69 18.47
CA TRP A 724 -14.51 6.57 17.57
C TRP A 724 -14.09 7.11 16.20
N ASP A 725 -13.15 6.43 15.59
CA ASP A 725 -12.52 6.82 14.32
C ASP A 725 -12.71 5.69 13.31
N LYS A 726 -12.70 6.04 12.04
CA LYS A 726 -12.73 5.16 10.89
C LYS A 726 -14.10 4.50 10.66
N GLU A 727 -14.54 3.60 11.53
CA GLU A 727 -15.82 2.88 11.41
C GLU A 727 -16.27 2.31 12.78
N ARG A 728 -17.52 1.94 12.91
CA ARG A 728 -18.01 1.25 14.11
C ARG A 728 -17.64 -0.20 14.14
N GLY A 729 -17.79 -0.90 13.02
CA GLY A 729 -17.48 -2.32 12.94
C GLY A 729 -17.66 -2.90 11.56
N LEU A 730 -17.16 -4.10 11.37
CA LEU A 730 -17.16 -4.81 10.10
C LEU A 730 -17.25 -6.32 10.31
N TYR A 731 -17.66 -7.03 9.27
CA TYR A 731 -17.87 -8.49 9.30
C TYR A 731 -18.83 -8.92 10.43
N PHE A 732 -19.93 -8.19 10.61
CA PHE A 732 -20.92 -8.49 11.63
C PHE A 732 -21.45 -9.91 11.46
N ALA A 733 -21.77 -10.57 12.56
CA ALA A 733 -22.45 -11.85 12.51
C ALA A 733 -23.81 -11.70 11.82
N ALA A 734 -24.03 -12.49 10.75
CA ALA A 734 -25.24 -12.43 9.93
C ALA A 734 -26.31 -13.43 10.40
N GLU A 735 -25.87 -14.61 10.80
CA GLU A 735 -26.70 -15.66 11.33
C GLU A 735 -26.01 -16.32 12.54
N TYR A 736 -26.72 -16.62 13.56
CA TYR A 736 -26.18 -17.26 14.74
C TYR A 736 -27.25 -18.08 15.47
N ASP A 737 -26.78 -19.05 16.30
CA ASP A 737 -27.67 -19.84 17.15
C ASP A 737 -28.50 -18.97 18.08
N ALA A 738 -29.74 -19.36 18.35
CA ALA A 738 -30.70 -18.65 19.19
C ALA A 738 -30.24 -18.47 20.66
N VAL A 739 -29.21 -19.16 21.09
CA VAL A 739 -28.61 -18.96 22.41
C VAL A 739 -27.82 -17.66 22.54
N TYR A 740 -27.43 -17.02 21.39
CA TYR A 740 -26.75 -15.73 21.41
C TYR A 740 -27.72 -14.60 21.73
N GLU A 741 -27.38 -13.80 22.70
CA GLU A 741 -28.02 -12.55 23.06
C GLU A 741 -27.44 -11.40 22.26
N GLU A 742 -28.30 -10.60 21.64
CA GLU A 742 -27.94 -9.40 20.88
C GLU A 742 -27.79 -8.22 21.84
N LEU A 743 -26.59 -7.64 21.96
CA LEU A 743 -26.35 -6.60 22.94
C LEU A 743 -26.45 -5.20 22.38
N LEU A 744 -26.13 -5.02 21.09
CA LEU A 744 -26.09 -3.73 20.42
C LEU A 744 -26.80 -3.79 19.08
N ALA A 745 -27.37 -2.66 18.66
CA ALA A 745 -27.83 -2.43 17.29
C ALA A 745 -27.22 -1.12 16.76
N VAL A 746 -26.72 -1.16 15.55
CA VAL A 746 -26.06 -0.01 14.91
C VAL A 746 -26.20 -0.08 13.39
N SER A 747 -26.33 1.07 12.73
CA SER A 747 -26.43 1.16 11.26
C SER A 747 -25.82 2.45 10.74
N ASP A 748 -25.41 2.43 9.48
CA ASP A 748 -25.16 3.67 8.75
C ASP A 748 -26.49 4.43 8.52
N PRO A 749 -26.46 5.77 8.32
CA PRO A 749 -27.66 6.54 8.09
C PRO A 749 -28.47 6.01 6.90
N GLY A 750 -29.76 5.75 7.14
CA GLY A 750 -30.70 5.24 6.12
C GLY A 750 -30.66 3.72 5.91
N GLU A 751 -29.83 2.98 6.64
CA GLU A 751 -29.79 1.51 6.61
C GLU A 751 -30.55 0.90 7.80
N ASN A 752 -30.91 -0.37 7.64
CA ASN A 752 -31.54 -1.12 8.75
C ASN A 752 -30.48 -1.44 9.83
N PRO A 753 -30.85 -1.36 11.13
CA PRO A 753 -29.94 -1.67 12.21
C PRO A 753 -29.42 -3.12 12.16
N LEU A 754 -28.13 -3.29 12.25
CA LEU A 754 -27.44 -4.56 12.36
C LEU A 754 -27.20 -4.88 13.84
N LYS A 755 -27.45 -6.12 14.24
CA LYS A 755 -27.40 -6.54 15.65
C LYS A 755 -26.21 -7.48 15.98
N GLY A 756 -25.54 -7.99 14.96
CA GLY A 756 -24.42 -8.93 15.10
C GLY A 756 -23.07 -8.29 15.44
N SER A 757 -23.03 -7.03 15.88
CA SER A 757 -21.78 -6.31 16.21
C SER A 757 -21.14 -6.76 17.52
N LEU A 758 -21.99 -7.07 18.50
CA LEU A 758 -21.62 -7.62 19.81
C LEU A 758 -22.70 -8.58 20.25
N ILE A 759 -22.38 -9.86 20.27
CA ILE A 759 -23.28 -10.93 20.69
C ILE A 759 -22.60 -11.82 21.72
N SER A 760 -23.35 -12.37 22.67
CA SER A 760 -22.85 -13.20 23.74
C SER A 760 -23.77 -14.39 24.01
N ALA A 761 -23.22 -15.54 24.37
CA ALA A 761 -23.99 -16.74 24.71
C ALA A 761 -23.43 -17.42 25.95
N ARG A 762 -24.29 -17.85 26.85
CA ARG A 762 -23.99 -18.79 27.92
C ARG A 762 -23.94 -20.21 27.33
N ILE A 763 -22.84 -20.93 27.56
CA ILE A 763 -22.63 -22.27 27.03
C ILE A 763 -21.99 -23.12 28.11
N GLY A 764 -22.70 -24.16 28.56
CA GLY A 764 -22.29 -24.90 29.75
C GLY A 764 -22.23 -24.00 30.99
N ARG A 765 -21.07 -23.96 31.64
CA ARG A 765 -20.85 -23.06 32.79
C ARG A 765 -20.20 -21.72 32.40
N GLY A 766 -19.72 -21.59 31.15
CA GLY A 766 -18.97 -20.43 30.65
C GLY A 766 -19.75 -19.57 29.67
N ARG A 767 -18.99 -18.84 28.89
CA ARG A 767 -19.51 -17.83 27.96
C ARG A 767 -18.67 -17.77 26.67
N HIS A 768 -19.34 -17.56 25.55
CA HIS A 768 -18.69 -17.11 24.31
C HIS A 768 -19.23 -15.74 23.93
N THR A 769 -18.32 -14.81 23.64
CA THR A 769 -18.65 -13.46 23.16
C THR A 769 -17.94 -13.21 21.83
N HIS A 770 -18.71 -12.80 20.81
CA HIS A 770 -18.16 -12.39 19.52
C HIS A 770 -18.29 -10.88 19.34
N VAL A 771 -17.17 -10.24 18.91
CA VAL A 771 -17.05 -8.78 18.84
C VAL A 771 -16.64 -8.40 17.43
N SER A 772 -17.55 -7.85 16.66
CA SER A 772 -17.30 -7.34 15.30
C SER A 772 -17.09 -5.82 15.26
N LEU A 773 -17.02 -5.17 16.42
CA LEU A 773 -16.62 -3.77 16.55
C LEU A 773 -15.13 -3.61 16.21
N VAL A 774 -14.75 -2.47 15.61
CA VAL A 774 -13.34 -2.14 15.30
C VAL A 774 -12.61 -1.68 16.56
N LEU A 775 -12.65 -2.53 17.59
CA LEU A 775 -12.15 -2.21 18.93
C LEU A 775 -10.64 -1.98 18.95
N HIS A 776 -9.86 -2.84 18.26
CA HIS A 776 -8.39 -2.74 18.20
C HIS A 776 -7.92 -1.37 17.69
N HIS A 777 -8.59 -0.82 16.69
CA HIS A 777 -8.25 0.50 16.12
C HIS A 777 -8.56 1.63 17.14
N GLN A 778 -9.69 1.54 17.84
CA GLN A 778 -10.06 2.52 18.86
C GLN A 778 -9.09 2.52 20.05
N LEU A 779 -8.58 1.35 20.42
CA LEU A 779 -7.55 1.22 21.46
C LEU A 779 -6.23 1.87 21.01
N ASP A 780 -5.79 1.65 19.77
CA ASP A 780 -4.59 2.30 19.22
C ASP A 780 -4.76 3.83 19.12
N LYS A 781 -5.99 4.33 18.92
CA LYS A 781 -6.36 5.75 18.95
C LYS A 781 -6.61 6.31 20.36
N LEU A 782 -6.46 5.48 21.38
CA LEU A 782 -6.64 5.84 22.80
C LEU A 782 -8.06 6.37 23.09
N VAL A 783 -9.09 5.81 22.47
CA VAL A 783 -10.51 6.15 22.73
C VAL A 783 -10.92 5.59 24.10
N PRO A 784 -11.29 6.42 25.11
CA PRO A 784 -11.53 5.94 26.48
C PRO A 784 -12.63 4.86 26.59
N GLY A 785 -13.74 5.04 25.88
CA GLY A 785 -14.84 4.07 25.89
C GLY A 785 -14.47 2.69 25.37
N ALA A 786 -13.52 2.60 24.44
CA ALA A 786 -13.00 1.32 23.95
C ALA A 786 -12.26 0.53 25.05
N PHE A 787 -11.51 1.21 25.92
CA PHE A 787 -10.83 0.58 27.06
C PHE A 787 -11.83 0.13 28.13
N ARG A 788 -12.88 0.90 28.40
CA ARG A 788 -13.95 0.53 29.33
C ARG A 788 -14.72 -0.69 28.84
N LEU A 789 -15.07 -0.72 27.55
CA LEU A 789 -15.69 -1.89 26.93
C LEU A 789 -14.76 -3.11 26.95
N LEU A 790 -13.48 -2.93 26.60
CA LEU A 790 -12.50 -4.02 26.65
C LEU A 790 -12.39 -4.63 28.06
N ALA A 791 -12.33 -3.79 29.09
CA ALA A 791 -12.31 -4.25 30.50
C ALA A 791 -13.54 -5.10 30.84
N ASN A 792 -14.72 -4.71 30.36
CA ASN A 792 -15.95 -5.48 30.56
C ASN A 792 -15.91 -6.82 29.79
N LEU A 793 -15.45 -6.81 28.54
CA LEU A 793 -15.38 -8.00 27.69
C LEU A 793 -14.48 -9.10 28.25
N VAL A 794 -13.47 -8.75 29.04
CA VAL A 794 -12.52 -9.74 29.60
C VAL A 794 -12.86 -10.18 31.02
N GLN A 795 -14.04 -9.82 31.56
CA GLN A 795 -14.50 -10.33 32.84
C GLN A 795 -14.66 -11.85 32.80
N PRO A 796 -14.48 -12.57 33.91
CA PRO A 796 -14.85 -13.98 34.02
C PRO A 796 -16.30 -14.25 33.60
N ALA A 797 -16.61 -15.51 33.17
CA ALA A 797 -17.95 -15.93 32.70
C ALA A 797 -19.06 -15.79 33.73
#